data_af84bf88259b2b7b98a252eb744c1532
#
_entry.id   af84bf88259b2b7b98a252eb744c1532
#
_cell.length_a   1.000
_cell.length_b   1.000
_cell.length_c   1.000
_cell.angle_alpha   90.00
_cell.angle_beta   90.00
_cell.angle_gamma   90.00
#
_symmetry.space_group_name_H-M   'P 1'
#
loop_
_entity.id
_entity.type
_entity.pdbx_description
1 polymer ?
#
loop_
_entity_poly.entity_id
_entity_poly.type
_entity_poly.pdbx_seq_one_letter_code
_entity_poly.pdbx_strand_id
1 'polypeptide(L)'
;MSRSFSRASSAVLLCTCSPMLWAEQAVTLPDTEVRAAAAPASALSLDVAAESASRLGLTPRETPASVSVVTREQIERRGAENTQQMLMGVPGVVAAAPPGFAGAVSWRGFSGSQVTQMFNGITVQYDAIAARPVDGWIYERVEAVGGASGFLNGAGAVGGSLNYVTKLASRDEAFSEGRIRYGSFDSNELAYGFNQPLGDYNHVRLDVSRSASNGYVDREQREAWTSAFSLLTDFTEQLSHTLALEYQEEKVDSPYWGSPVLKGRTGDLKVDESRRFENYNVEDGRYEQRVRWLRSMTEYRFSDATRVLNTLYHYNARREYRNLETYAYTDASNSQVQRSNALLQRHDQELNGNRLELRHQHGLFGLSSEWAVGVDYSHNVQTRYPRSVSGPFGVVDAEHFTPGNFFDLPGMSPGYARQRTNQVDTWALFVENRLQLTERLSLLTGLRHDRIDLEVTNHQAATASNPAFFSREYEPTTGRVGLIYALTPAANVYVQYSTAADPPAGILTTVSLSQVQDFDLTKGRQLEVGSKFDFLAGRGSAALAAYRIERENLATRDPANPGQTLAVGKQSTLGLEIAAALRVTPRLLAEANLAWLDAQYDAFNENVAGQSVSRKGNTPTNVPDQVANLWLTYDLAPRWQVGVDSRYVASVYADAANQLKAPAYTLFGAFVSYRVDADSRLTLRARNLTDEVYASWASSDMLFLGAPRSFELALQSRF
;
A
#
# COMPACT_ATOMS: atom_id res chain seq x y z
N MET A 1 -31.04 23.92 -34.56
CA MET A 1 -30.03 23.43 -35.50
C MET A 1 -29.25 22.34 -34.77
N SER A 2 -29.59 21.11 -35.06
CA SER A 2 -29.01 19.92 -34.42
C SER A 2 -27.63 19.64 -35.00
N ARG A 3 -26.64 19.40 -34.16
CA ARG A 3 -25.38 18.75 -34.54
C ARG A 3 -25.26 17.43 -33.75
N SER A 4 -25.52 16.38 -34.50
CA SER A 4 -25.26 15.00 -34.14
C SER A 4 -23.74 14.76 -34.13
N PHE A 5 -23.20 14.29 -33.01
CA PHE A 5 -21.85 13.69 -32.96
C PHE A 5 -21.95 12.20 -33.22
N SER A 6 -21.36 11.75 -34.29
CA SER A 6 -21.24 10.35 -34.64
C SER A 6 -20.14 9.70 -33.80
N ARG A 7 -20.48 8.66 -33.07
CA ARG A 7 -19.54 7.76 -32.42
C ARG A 7 -18.85 6.90 -33.47
N ALA A 8 -17.54 7.09 -33.68
CA ALA A 8 -16.73 6.18 -34.47
C ALA A 8 -16.26 5.04 -33.55
N SER A 9 -16.81 3.86 -33.79
CA SER A 9 -16.34 2.60 -33.21
C SER A 9 -15.08 2.18 -33.93
N SER A 10 -13.91 2.29 -33.26
CA SER A 10 -12.65 1.74 -33.75
C SER A 10 -12.61 0.24 -33.45
N ALA A 11 -12.85 -0.57 -34.46
CA ALA A 11 -12.61 -2.01 -34.41
C ALA A 11 -11.08 -2.24 -34.46
N VAL A 12 -10.54 -2.82 -33.41
CA VAL A 12 -9.15 -3.30 -33.38
C VAL A 12 -9.10 -4.64 -34.10
N LEU A 13 -8.46 -4.64 -35.26
CA LEU A 13 -8.15 -5.84 -36.04
C LEU A 13 -6.97 -6.58 -35.37
N LEU A 14 -7.23 -7.73 -34.79
CA LEU A 14 -6.19 -8.67 -34.31
C LEU A 14 -5.57 -9.36 -35.54
N CYS A 15 -4.38 -8.92 -35.94
CA CYS A 15 -3.54 -9.67 -36.87
C CYS A 15 -2.87 -10.84 -36.15
N THR A 16 -3.33 -12.06 -36.42
CA THR A 16 -2.63 -13.27 -36.05
C THR A 16 -1.50 -13.54 -37.02
N CYS A 17 -0.27 -13.21 -36.65
CA CYS A 17 0.92 -13.70 -37.33
C CYS A 17 1.34 -15.02 -36.73
N SER A 18 1.07 -16.12 -37.46
CA SER A 18 1.65 -17.43 -37.16
C SER A 18 3.07 -17.49 -37.71
N PRO A 19 4.11 -17.81 -36.93
CA PRO A 19 5.43 -18.09 -37.47
C PRO A 19 5.47 -19.50 -38.05
N MET A 20 5.88 -19.66 -39.31
CA MET A 20 6.26 -20.94 -39.89
C MET A 20 7.56 -21.41 -39.24
N LEU A 21 7.46 -22.51 -38.49
CA LEU A 21 8.61 -23.24 -37.97
C LEU A 21 9.24 -24.10 -39.05
N TRP A 22 10.52 -23.87 -39.31
CA TRP A 22 11.38 -24.83 -39.98
C TRP A 22 11.94 -25.77 -38.88
N ALA A 23 11.56 -27.05 -38.95
CA ALA A 23 12.05 -28.06 -38.02
C ALA A 23 13.43 -28.54 -38.43
N GLU A 24 14.44 -28.29 -37.63
CA GLU A 24 15.70 -28.99 -37.64
C GLU A 24 15.66 -30.14 -36.64
N GLN A 25 16.07 -31.35 -37.06
CA GLN A 25 15.98 -32.55 -36.24
C GLN A 25 16.95 -32.50 -35.06
N ALA A 26 16.42 -32.44 -33.85
CA ALA A 26 17.19 -32.56 -32.62
C ALA A 26 17.49 -34.01 -32.29
N VAL A 27 18.74 -34.30 -31.99
CA VAL A 27 19.21 -35.59 -31.46
C VAL A 27 18.77 -35.67 -30.00
N THR A 28 17.84 -36.60 -29.69
CA THR A 28 17.41 -36.90 -28.34
C THR A 28 18.45 -37.69 -27.57
N LEU A 29 19.03 -37.09 -26.52
CA LEU A 29 19.71 -37.81 -25.45
C LEU A 29 18.68 -38.34 -24.46
N PRO A 30 18.90 -39.50 -23.81
CA PRO A 30 17.92 -40.05 -22.88
C PRO A 30 17.80 -39.16 -21.62
N ASP A 31 16.57 -38.76 -21.33
CA ASP A 31 16.21 -38.01 -20.16
C ASP A 31 16.53 -38.78 -18.87
N THR A 32 17.50 -38.27 -18.13
CA THR A 32 17.63 -38.61 -16.71
C THR A 32 16.85 -37.58 -15.92
N GLU A 33 15.54 -37.80 -15.78
CA GLU A 33 14.71 -36.98 -14.85
C GLU A 33 15.22 -37.20 -13.42
N VAL A 34 16.08 -36.30 -12.94
CA VAL A 34 16.26 -36.11 -11.51
C VAL A 34 15.11 -35.18 -11.07
N ARG A 35 13.95 -35.76 -10.85
CA ARG A 35 12.91 -35.10 -10.05
C ARG A 35 13.37 -35.11 -8.61
N ALA A 36 14.14 -34.10 -8.20
CA ALA A 36 14.12 -33.67 -6.82
C ALA A 36 12.66 -33.27 -6.56
N ALA A 37 11.96 -34.03 -5.71
CA ALA A 37 10.66 -33.64 -5.22
C ALA A 37 10.86 -32.25 -4.59
N ALA A 38 10.40 -31.20 -5.28
CA ALA A 38 10.42 -29.86 -4.73
C ALA A 38 9.69 -29.95 -3.39
N ALA A 39 10.37 -29.59 -2.32
CA ALA A 39 9.73 -29.50 -1.01
C ALA A 39 8.45 -28.65 -1.21
N PRO A 40 7.29 -29.07 -0.67
CA PRO A 40 6.06 -28.34 -0.89
C PRO A 40 6.31 -26.89 -0.45
N ALA A 41 6.17 -25.95 -1.39
CA ALA A 41 6.37 -24.52 -1.11
C ALA A 41 5.53 -24.14 0.12
N SER A 42 6.13 -23.45 1.08
CA SER A 42 5.44 -22.98 2.29
C SER A 42 4.20 -22.21 1.88
N ALA A 43 3.04 -22.61 2.36
CA ALA A 43 1.78 -21.97 2.00
C ALA A 43 1.70 -20.50 2.47
N LEU A 44 2.56 -20.07 3.42
CA LEU A 44 2.72 -18.68 3.87
C LEU A 44 3.85 -17.93 3.15
N SER A 45 4.47 -18.49 2.11
CA SER A 45 5.58 -17.85 1.39
C SER A 45 6.77 -17.48 2.30
N LEU A 46 7.02 -18.28 3.37
CA LEU A 46 8.09 -18.02 4.34
C LEU A 46 9.49 -18.11 3.71
N ASP A 47 9.62 -18.75 2.57
CA ASP A 47 10.88 -19.02 1.87
C ASP A 47 11.03 -18.21 0.57
N VAL A 48 10.16 -17.18 0.37
CA VAL A 48 10.26 -16.22 -0.74
C VAL A 48 11.05 -15.00 -0.25
N ALA A 49 12.11 -14.62 -0.96
CA ALA A 49 12.92 -13.46 -0.59
C ALA A 49 12.09 -12.16 -0.53
N ALA A 50 12.35 -11.33 0.50
CA ALA A 50 11.70 -10.05 0.72
C ALA A 50 12.74 -8.92 0.78
N GLU A 51 12.95 -8.23 -0.32
CA GLU A 51 13.97 -7.17 -0.50
C GLU A 51 13.72 -5.97 0.43
N SER A 52 12.47 -5.72 0.82
CA SER A 52 12.12 -4.66 1.77
C SER A 52 12.35 -5.03 3.23
N ALA A 53 12.62 -6.30 3.53
CA ALA A 53 12.86 -6.79 4.88
C ALA A 53 14.35 -6.97 5.23
N SER A 54 15.19 -7.09 4.19
CA SER A 54 16.65 -7.22 4.33
C SER A 54 17.34 -6.86 3.02
N ARG A 55 18.45 -6.14 3.09
CA ARG A 55 19.33 -5.86 1.94
C ARG A 55 20.16 -7.08 1.53
N LEU A 56 20.19 -8.12 2.34
CA LEU A 56 20.87 -9.37 2.04
C LEU A 56 20.04 -10.32 1.15
N GLY A 57 18.78 -9.96 0.86
CA GLY A 57 17.84 -10.83 0.11
C GLY A 57 17.33 -12.00 0.93
N LEU A 58 17.21 -11.82 2.26
CA LEU A 58 16.73 -12.86 3.17
C LEU A 58 15.24 -13.14 2.96
N THR A 59 14.87 -14.36 3.23
CA THR A 59 13.46 -14.79 3.29
C THR A 59 12.79 -14.33 4.59
N PRO A 60 11.44 -14.31 4.66
CA PRO A 60 10.75 -14.12 5.93
C PRO A 60 11.26 -15.06 7.03
N ARG A 61 11.57 -16.33 6.73
CA ARG A 61 12.11 -17.32 7.68
C ARG A 61 13.46 -16.91 8.26
N GLU A 62 14.29 -16.31 7.45
CA GLU A 62 15.65 -15.87 7.82
C GLU A 62 15.72 -14.48 8.43
N THR A 63 14.60 -13.75 8.50
CA THR A 63 14.53 -12.39 9.01
C THR A 63 13.94 -12.39 10.42
N PRO A 64 14.59 -11.78 11.44
CA PRO A 64 14.06 -11.72 12.82
C PRO A 64 13.02 -10.60 12.96
N ALA A 65 11.98 -10.61 12.13
CA ALA A 65 10.89 -9.64 12.11
C ALA A 65 9.62 -10.28 11.59
N SER A 66 8.47 -9.69 11.89
CA SER A 66 7.22 -10.02 11.21
C SER A 66 7.29 -9.52 9.78
N VAL A 67 7.44 -10.45 8.85
CA VAL A 67 7.50 -10.20 7.41
C VAL A 67 6.42 -11.03 6.74
N SER A 68 5.60 -10.39 5.92
CA SER A 68 4.58 -11.03 5.09
C SER A 68 4.85 -10.77 3.62
N VAL A 69 4.78 -11.81 2.81
CA VAL A 69 4.85 -11.71 1.34
C VAL A 69 3.53 -12.24 0.78
N VAL A 70 2.75 -11.34 0.14
CA VAL A 70 1.54 -11.70 -0.59
C VAL A 70 1.94 -11.90 -2.05
N THR A 71 2.06 -13.13 -2.48
CA THR A 71 2.54 -13.51 -3.81
C THR A 71 1.49 -13.31 -4.89
N ARG A 72 1.91 -13.31 -6.16
CA ARG A 72 1.02 -13.23 -7.32
C ARG A 72 -0.06 -14.31 -7.28
N GLU A 73 0.28 -15.54 -6.96
CA GLU A 73 -0.68 -16.64 -6.83
C GLU A 73 -1.75 -16.34 -5.76
N GLN A 74 -1.36 -15.79 -4.61
CA GLN A 74 -2.31 -15.40 -3.55
C GLN A 74 -3.18 -14.22 -3.98
N ILE A 75 -2.60 -13.21 -4.66
CA ILE A 75 -3.33 -12.07 -5.23
C ILE A 75 -4.44 -12.56 -6.18
N GLU A 76 -4.11 -13.45 -7.10
CA GLU A 76 -5.06 -14.02 -8.07
C GLU A 76 -6.10 -14.92 -7.42
N ARG A 77 -5.68 -15.83 -6.53
CA ARG A 77 -6.60 -16.74 -5.82
C ARG A 77 -7.63 -15.97 -4.99
N ARG A 78 -7.18 -14.90 -4.30
CA ARG A 78 -8.05 -14.04 -3.51
C ARG A 78 -8.84 -13.03 -4.36
N GLY A 79 -8.48 -12.91 -5.64
CA GLY A 79 -9.10 -11.98 -6.58
C GLY A 79 -8.86 -10.51 -6.22
N ALA A 80 -7.71 -10.18 -5.64
CA ALA A 80 -7.38 -8.80 -5.32
C ALA A 80 -7.19 -7.97 -6.59
N GLU A 81 -7.97 -6.90 -6.74
CA GLU A 81 -8.04 -6.07 -7.94
C GLU A 81 -7.04 -4.91 -7.93
N ASN A 82 -6.74 -4.42 -6.73
CA ASN A 82 -5.91 -3.25 -6.53
C ASN A 82 -5.03 -3.39 -5.29
N THR A 83 -4.12 -2.46 -5.10
CA THR A 83 -3.15 -2.44 -3.99
C THR A 83 -3.81 -2.53 -2.62
N GLN A 84 -4.96 -1.89 -2.37
CA GLN A 84 -5.64 -1.95 -1.07
C GLN A 84 -6.20 -3.34 -0.78
N GLN A 85 -6.77 -4.00 -1.78
CA GLN A 85 -7.26 -5.38 -1.62
C GLN A 85 -6.11 -6.37 -1.43
N MET A 86 -4.94 -6.14 -2.05
CA MET A 86 -3.73 -6.95 -1.82
C MET A 86 -3.27 -6.88 -0.36
N LEU A 87 -3.34 -5.69 0.26
CA LEU A 87 -2.95 -5.48 1.65
C LEU A 87 -3.83 -6.26 2.65
N MET A 88 -5.04 -6.64 2.28
CA MET A 88 -5.90 -7.47 3.15
C MET A 88 -5.28 -8.84 3.45
N GLY A 89 -4.30 -9.29 2.66
CA GLY A 89 -3.51 -10.49 2.94
C GLY A 89 -2.52 -10.36 4.08
N VAL A 90 -2.19 -9.15 4.49
CA VAL A 90 -1.24 -8.86 5.57
C VAL A 90 -1.97 -8.86 6.92
N PRO A 91 -1.48 -9.57 7.97
CA PRO A 91 -2.10 -9.58 9.29
C PRO A 91 -2.29 -8.18 9.86
N GLY A 92 -3.49 -7.86 10.32
CA GLY A 92 -3.81 -6.61 11.01
C GLY A 92 -3.90 -5.36 10.15
N VAL A 93 -3.68 -5.44 8.84
CA VAL A 93 -3.80 -4.29 7.96
C VAL A 93 -5.27 -4.00 7.64
N VAL A 94 -5.66 -2.75 7.81
CA VAL A 94 -6.90 -2.18 7.29
C VAL A 94 -6.53 -1.09 6.30
N ALA A 95 -7.02 -1.20 5.07
CA ALA A 95 -6.77 -0.25 4.01
C ALA A 95 -8.10 0.32 3.50
N ALA A 96 -8.25 1.62 3.61
CA ALA A 96 -9.34 2.38 3.03
C ALA A 96 -8.75 3.50 2.18
N ALA A 97 -9.28 3.71 1.00
CA ALA A 97 -8.77 4.75 0.12
C ALA A 97 -9.92 5.38 -0.68
N PRO A 98 -10.71 6.25 -0.06
CA PRO A 98 -11.56 7.13 -0.84
C PRO A 98 -10.69 8.01 -1.75
N PRO A 99 -11.11 8.27 -2.98
CA PRO A 99 -10.37 9.14 -3.88
C PRO A 99 -10.07 10.49 -3.24
N GLY A 100 -8.82 10.96 -3.36
CA GLY A 100 -8.39 12.24 -2.81
C GLY A 100 -8.02 12.23 -1.34
N PHE A 101 -8.44 11.25 -0.57
CA PHE A 101 -7.95 11.06 0.78
C PHE A 101 -6.63 10.27 0.74
N ALA A 102 -5.62 10.76 1.47
CA ALA A 102 -4.38 10.00 1.64
C ALA A 102 -4.75 8.64 2.21
N GLY A 103 -4.52 7.60 1.46
CA GLY A 103 -4.97 6.25 1.76
C GLY A 103 -4.78 5.88 3.20
N ALA A 104 -5.88 5.73 3.88
CA ALA A 104 -5.93 5.42 5.28
C ALA A 104 -5.56 3.94 5.47
N VAL A 105 -4.27 3.65 5.42
CA VAL A 105 -3.77 2.36 5.88
C VAL A 105 -3.56 2.47 7.38
N SER A 106 -4.22 1.58 8.13
CA SER A 106 -3.99 1.39 9.56
C SER A 106 -3.30 0.04 9.78
N TRP A 107 -2.21 0.05 10.54
CA TRP A 107 -1.46 -1.14 10.90
C TRP A 107 -0.76 -0.97 12.25
N ARG A 108 -0.85 -1.98 13.11
CA ARG A 108 -0.18 -2.02 14.42
C ARG A 108 -0.45 -0.81 15.32
N GLY A 109 -1.64 -0.20 15.21
CA GLY A 109 -2.01 0.96 16.01
C GLY A 109 -1.63 2.31 15.41
N PHE A 110 -1.04 2.32 14.21
CA PHE A 110 -0.62 3.52 13.48
C PHE A 110 -1.38 3.65 12.16
N SER A 111 -1.57 4.87 11.68
CA SER A 111 -2.36 5.12 10.47
C SER A 111 -1.78 6.22 9.59
N GLY A 112 -2.19 6.25 8.31
CA GLY A 112 -1.78 7.25 7.33
C GLY A 112 -0.27 7.26 7.09
N SER A 113 0.37 8.41 7.14
CA SER A 113 1.81 8.60 6.90
C SER A 113 2.73 7.85 7.89
N GLN A 114 2.15 7.30 8.96
CA GLN A 114 2.89 6.50 9.95
C GLN A 114 3.18 5.07 9.47
N VAL A 115 2.54 4.64 8.38
CA VAL A 115 2.79 3.39 7.66
C VAL A 115 3.37 3.74 6.31
N THR A 116 4.66 3.45 6.12
CA THR A 116 5.36 3.82 4.90
C THR A 116 4.96 2.94 3.73
N GLN A 117 4.60 3.55 2.61
CA GLN A 117 4.32 2.84 1.37
C GLN A 117 5.43 3.09 0.35
N MET A 118 5.90 2.00 -0.23
CA MET A 118 7.01 1.97 -1.19
C MET A 118 6.58 1.29 -2.48
N PHE A 119 7.24 1.68 -3.55
CA PHE A 119 7.16 1.01 -4.84
C PHE A 119 8.57 0.55 -5.22
N ASN A 120 8.75 -0.77 -5.34
CA ASN A 120 10.04 -1.37 -5.67
C ASN A 120 11.18 -0.97 -4.70
N GLY A 121 10.87 -0.87 -3.41
CA GLY A 121 11.81 -0.49 -2.36
C GLY A 121 12.16 1.01 -2.31
N ILE A 122 11.41 1.87 -3.00
CA ILE A 122 11.62 3.32 -3.05
C ILE A 122 10.44 4.02 -2.36
N THR A 123 10.74 4.85 -1.37
CA THR A 123 9.75 5.66 -0.64
C THR A 123 9.49 6.96 -1.39
N VAL A 124 8.23 7.23 -1.74
CA VAL A 124 7.85 8.48 -2.42
C VAL A 124 7.61 9.65 -1.47
N GLN A 125 7.59 9.41 -0.16
CA GLN A 125 7.43 10.41 0.92
C GLN A 125 6.13 11.24 0.84
N TYR A 126 5.15 10.83 0.06
CA TYR A 126 3.85 11.48 -0.03
C TYR A 126 2.73 10.43 -0.06
N ASP A 127 2.15 10.19 1.09
CA ASP A 127 1.14 9.18 1.32
C ASP A 127 -0.14 9.38 0.48
N ALA A 128 -0.57 10.61 0.27
CA ALA A 128 -1.74 10.92 -0.56
C ALA A 128 -1.61 10.47 -2.03
N ILE A 129 -0.39 10.30 -2.53
CA ILE A 129 -0.11 9.71 -3.85
C ILE A 129 0.15 8.21 -3.73
N ALA A 130 0.97 7.79 -2.76
CA ALA A 130 1.41 6.41 -2.62
C ALA A 130 0.29 5.45 -2.20
N ALA A 131 -0.62 5.91 -1.34
CA ALA A 131 -1.63 5.06 -0.73
C ALA A 131 -2.93 4.92 -1.55
N ARG A 132 -3.04 5.52 -2.72
CA ARG A 132 -4.20 5.35 -3.61
C ARG A 132 -4.34 3.91 -4.09
N PRO A 133 -5.55 3.44 -4.43
CA PRO A 133 -5.72 2.16 -5.10
C PRO A 133 -5.08 2.20 -6.50
N VAL A 134 -4.13 1.30 -6.76
CA VAL A 134 -3.54 1.09 -8.09
C VAL A 134 -3.95 -0.29 -8.56
N ASP A 135 -4.30 -0.40 -9.86
CA ASP A 135 -4.64 -1.69 -10.47
C ASP A 135 -3.55 -2.72 -10.22
N GLY A 136 -3.98 -3.92 -9.82
CA GLY A 136 -3.08 -4.97 -9.34
C GLY A 136 -2.36 -5.75 -10.42
N TRP A 137 -2.67 -5.55 -11.72
CA TRP A 137 -2.13 -6.36 -12.79
C TRP A 137 -0.61 -6.32 -12.90
N ILE A 138 -0.03 -5.12 -12.79
CA ILE A 138 1.41 -4.90 -12.97
C ILE A 138 2.28 -5.40 -11.80
N TYR A 139 1.69 -5.76 -10.65
CA TYR A 139 2.46 -6.16 -9.47
C TYR A 139 2.64 -7.67 -9.37
N GLU A 140 3.87 -8.06 -9.03
CA GLU A 140 4.28 -9.45 -8.77
C GLU A 140 3.91 -9.89 -7.35
N ARG A 141 4.12 -9.00 -6.37
CA ARG A 141 3.88 -9.28 -4.96
C ARG A 141 3.78 -8.01 -4.13
N VAL A 142 3.29 -8.16 -2.91
CA VAL A 142 3.41 -7.14 -1.85
C VAL A 142 4.29 -7.72 -0.75
N GLU A 143 5.25 -6.93 -0.30
CA GLU A 143 6.08 -7.24 0.86
C GLU A 143 5.72 -6.29 2.00
N ALA A 144 5.49 -6.82 3.20
CA ALA A 144 5.13 -6.05 4.37
C ALA A 144 6.06 -6.37 5.53
N VAL A 145 6.64 -5.32 6.14
CA VAL A 145 7.51 -5.43 7.31
C VAL A 145 6.88 -4.70 8.46
N GLY A 146 6.53 -5.42 9.52
CA GLY A 146 5.80 -4.89 10.66
C GLY A 146 6.68 -4.07 11.60
N GLY A 147 6.18 -2.88 11.99
CA GLY A 147 6.78 -2.01 12.99
C GLY A 147 7.98 -1.20 12.51
N ALA A 148 8.83 -0.77 13.45
CA ALA A 148 9.93 0.14 13.19
C ALA A 148 10.97 -0.46 12.22
N SER A 149 11.03 0.05 10.99
CA SER A 149 11.91 -0.43 9.92
C SER A 149 12.70 0.69 9.22
N GLY A 150 12.94 1.80 9.91
CA GLY A 150 13.64 2.98 9.37
C GLY A 150 15.06 2.69 8.88
N PHE A 151 15.75 1.72 9.47
CA PHE A 151 17.12 1.34 9.07
C PHE A 151 17.23 0.77 7.65
N LEU A 152 16.15 0.23 7.08
CA LEU A 152 16.12 -0.28 5.70
C LEU A 152 15.66 0.78 4.71
N ASN A 153 14.63 1.52 5.09
CA ASN A 153 13.82 2.29 4.15
C ASN A 153 13.92 3.81 4.35
N GLY A 154 14.72 4.24 5.35
CA GLY A 154 14.91 5.65 5.69
C GLY A 154 13.79 6.20 6.58
N ALA A 155 13.57 7.50 6.50
CA ALA A 155 12.59 8.21 7.31
C ALA A 155 11.17 7.66 7.17
N GLY A 156 10.43 7.60 8.27
CA GLY A 156 9.09 7.02 8.36
C GLY A 156 9.08 5.62 9.00
N ALA A 157 8.15 4.77 8.58
CA ALA A 157 8.04 3.35 8.91
C ALA A 157 8.03 3.02 10.40
N VAL A 158 7.22 3.72 11.20
CA VAL A 158 7.05 3.41 12.63
C VAL A 158 6.03 2.30 12.85
N GLY A 159 4.89 2.36 12.18
CA GLY A 159 3.85 1.31 12.21
C GLY A 159 4.20 0.11 11.33
N GLY A 160 5.02 0.34 10.32
CA GLY A 160 5.46 -0.66 9.35
C GLY A 160 5.73 -0.07 7.98
N SER A 161 6.22 -0.91 7.07
CA SER A 161 6.43 -0.57 5.68
C SER A 161 5.76 -1.59 4.75
N LEU A 162 5.17 -1.10 3.69
CA LEU A 162 4.47 -1.85 2.65
C LEU A 162 5.14 -1.56 1.32
N ASN A 163 5.54 -2.59 0.57
CA ASN A 163 6.27 -2.46 -0.68
C ASN A 163 5.53 -3.23 -1.80
N TYR A 164 5.14 -2.51 -2.83
CA TYR A 164 4.54 -3.07 -4.04
C TYR A 164 5.66 -3.34 -5.06
N VAL A 165 5.86 -4.60 -5.41
CA VAL A 165 6.91 -5.04 -6.32
C VAL A 165 6.31 -5.29 -7.69
N THR A 166 6.77 -4.52 -8.69
CA THR A 166 6.33 -4.62 -10.07
C THR A 166 6.95 -5.84 -10.75
N LYS A 167 6.21 -6.48 -11.64
CA LYS A 167 6.71 -7.52 -12.52
C LYS A 167 7.84 -7.00 -13.41
N LEU A 168 8.91 -7.77 -13.57
CA LEU A 168 10.06 -7.44 -14.41
C LEU A 168 10.33 -8.56 -15.42
N ALA A 169 11.05 -8.21 -16.50
CA ALA A 169 11.57 -9.18 -17.44
C ALA A 169 12.46 -10.20 -16.72
N SER A 170 12.27 -11.47 -17.01
CA SER A 170 12.99 -12.58 -16.41
C SER A 170 13.60 -13.48 -17.50
N ARG A 171 14.59 -14.27 -17.08
CA ARG A 171 15.22 -15.29 -17.93
C ARG A 171 14.39 -16.58 -18.03
N ASP A 172 13.22 -16.59 -17.38
CA ASP A 172 12.28 -17.71 -17.41
C ASP A 172 11.72 -17.93 -18.82
N GLU A 173 10.97 -19.02 -18.99
CA GLU A 173 10.33 -19.38 -20.25
C GLU A 173 9.46 -18.25 -20.81
N ALA A 174 9.36 -18.20 -22.12
CA ALA A 174 8.47 -17.30 -22.83
C ALA A 174 7.01 -17.64 -22.51
N PHE A 175 6.21 -16.62 -22.16
CA PHE A 175 4.78 -16.76 -21.95
C PHE A 175 4.05 -15.47 -22.29
N SER A 176 2.77 -15.62 -22.51
CA SER A 176 1.80 -14.52 -22.53
C SER A 176 0.70 -14.81 -21.52
N GLU A 177 0.12 -13.77 -20.92
CA GLU A 177 -0.98 -13.89 -19.99
C GLU A 177 -2.03 -12.79 -20.25
N GLY A 178 -3.30 -13.10 -20.00
CA GLY A 178 -4.37 -12.14 -20.19
C GLY A 178 -5.50 -12.34 -19.20
N ARG A 179 -6.22 -11.27 -18.88
CA ARG A 179 -7.43 -11.29 -18.06
C ARG A 179 -8.49 -10.37 -18.64
N ILE A 180 -9.72 -10.89 -18.71
CA ILE A 180 -10.92 -10.12 -18.99
C ILE A 180 -11.82 -10.30 -17.78
N ARG A 181 -12.34 -9.20 -17.25
CA ARG A 181 -13.26 -9.20 -16.09
C ARG A 181 -14.44 -8.28 -16.37
N TYR A 182 -15.62 -8.71 -15.93
CA TYR A 182 -16.82 -7.91 -15.90
C TYR A 182 -17.61 -8.18 -14.62
N GLY A 183 -18.18 -7.15 -14.00
CA GLY A 183 -18.86 -7.28 -12.72
C GLY A 183 -19.90 -6.21 -12.44
N SER A 184 -20.38 -6.19 -11.20
CA SER A 184 -21.31 -5.20 -10.69
C SER A 184 -20.79 -3.78 -10.90
N PHE A 185 -21.69 -2.80 -10.99
CA PHE A 185 -21.39 -1.38 -11.20
C PHE A 185 -20.69 -1.12 -12.54
N ASP A 186 -21.04 -1.88 -13.58
CA ASP A 186 -20.40 -1.87 -14.91
C ASP A 186 -18.86 -1.98 -14.82
N SER A 187 -18.36 -2.60 -13.74
CA SER A 187 -16.93 -2.78 -13.59
C SER A 187 -16.39 -3.71 -14.67
N ASN A 188 -15.34 -3.27 -15.35
CA ASN A 188 -14.70 -4.06 -16.40
C ASN A 188 -13.19 -3.87 -16.35
N GLU A 189 -12.46 -4.91 -16.75
CA GLU A 189 -11.01 -4.89 -16.87
C GLU A 189 -10.60 -5.68 -18.11
N LEU A 190 -9.63 -5.13 -18.82
CA LEU A 190 -8.88 -5.83 -19.86
C LEU A 190 -7.40 -5.70 -19.51
N ALA A 191 -6.72 -6.83 -19.34
CA ALA A 191 -5.33 -6.86 -19.02
C ALA A 191 -4.58 -7.88 -19.89
N TYR A 192 -3.35 -7.55 -20.25
CA TYR A 192 -2.47 -8.40 -21.04
C TYR A 192 -1.01 -8.19 -20.59
N GLY A 193 -0.24 -9.27 -20.61
CA GLY A 193 1.19 -9.23 -20.35
C GLY A 193 1.93 -10.34 -21.08
N PHE A 194 3.22 -10.15 -21.30
CA PHE A 194 4.10 -11.17 -21.82
C PHE A 194 5.52 -11.04 -21.28
N ASN A 195 6.25 -12.14 -21.22
CA ASN A 195 7.68 -12.22 -21.01
C ASN A 195 8.28 -12.99 -22.19
N GLN A 196 9.25 -12.40 -22.91
CA GLN A 196 9.82 -12.98 -24.13
C GLN A 196 11.32 -12.76 -24.19
N PRO A 197 12.13 -13.78 -24.57
CA PRO A 197 13.51 -13.57 -24.93
C PRO A 197 13.62 -12.81 -26.27
N LEU A 198 14.58 -11.91 -26.37
CA LEU A 198 14.98 -11.20 -27.59
C LEU A 198 16.43 -11.56 -27.93
N GLY A 199 16.63 -12.69 -28.60
CA GLY A 199 17.93 -13.32 -28.80
C GLY A 199 18.50 -13.90 -27.51
N ASP A 200 19.82 -14.10 -27.45
CA ASP A 200 20.48 -14.87 -26.38
C ASP A 200 20.71 -14.06 -25.09
N TYR A 201 20.68 -12.72 -25.16
CA TYR A 201 21.13 -11.85 -24.07
C TYR A 201 20.07 -10.88 -23.56
N ASN A 202 18.92 -10.84 -24.20
CA ASN A 202 17.89 -9.88 -23.85
C ASN A 202 16.57 -10.56 -23.53
N HIS A 203 15.87 -10.04 -22.53
CA HIS A 203 14.51 -10.46 -22.17
C HIS A 203 13.65 -9.21 -22.03
N VAL A 204 12.45 -9.26 -22.57
CA VAL A 204 11.51 -8.15 -22.52
C VAL A 204 10.22 -8.60 -21.83
N ARG A 205 9.70 -7.73 -20.98
CA ARG A 205 8.36 -7.89 -20.38
C ARG A 205 7.54 -6.64 -20.63
N LEU A 206 6.27 -6.84 -20.93
CA LEU A 206 5.24 -5.80 -20.98
C LEU A 206 4.01 -6.29 -20.25
N ASP A 207 3.46 -5.47 -19.38
CA ASP A 207 2.17 -5.66 -18.74
C ASP A 207 1.35 -4.39 -18.94
N VAL A 208 0.10 -4.51 -19.38
CA VAL A 208 -0.84 -3.40 -19.55
C VAL A 208 -2.21 -3.80 -19.02
N SER A 209 -2.90 -2.86 -18.38
CA SER A 209 -4.30 -3.04 -18.01
C SER A 209 -5.08 -1.75 -18.12
N ARG A 210 -6.39 -1.91 -18.43
CA ARG A 210 -7.40 -0.87 -18.35
C ARG A 210 -8.53 -1.38 -17.49
N SER A 211 -8.94 -0.60 -16.51
CA SER A 211 -10.13 -0.87 -15.71
C SER A 211 -11.08 0.33 -15.71
N ALA A 212 -12.38 0.06 -15.64
CA ALA A 212 -13.39 1.09 -15.52
C ALA A 212 -14.56 0.59 -14.65
N SER A 213 -15.27 1.52 -13.99
CA SER A 213 -16.45 1.23 -13.17
C SER A 213 -17.33 2.48 -13.04
N ASN A 214 -18.63 2.28 -12.91
CA ASN A 214 -19.56 3.36 -12.54
C ASN A 214 -19.61 3.63 -11.03
N GLY A 215 -18.76 2.95 -10.23
CA GLY A 215 -18.82 3.06 -8.78
C GLY A 215 -20.09 2.44 -8.17
N TYR A 216 -20.16 2.39 -6.84
CA TYR A 216 -21.36 1.90 -6.13
C TYR A 216 -22.20 3.04 -5.51
N VAL A 217 -21.76 4.28 -5.68
CA VAL A 217 -22.52 5.48 -5.29
C VAL A 217 -22.88 6.29 -6.53
N ASP A 218 -23.92 7.10 -6.41
CA ASP A 218 -24.45 7.86 -7.52
C ASP A 218 -23.42 8.80 -8.15
N ARG A 219 -23.41 8.85 -9.48
CA ARG A 219 -22.56 9.72 -10.32
C ARG A 219 -21.06 9.44 -10.26
N GLU A 220 -20.59 8.55 -9.40
CA GLU A 220 -19.17 8.17 -9.38
C GLU A 220 -18.83 7.36 -10.64
N GLN A 221 -17.77 7.74 -11.32
CA GLN A 221 -17.21 6.98 -12.44
C GLN A 221 -15.69 6.92 -12.30
N ARG A 222 -15.12 5.74 -12.45
CA ARG A 222 -13.68 5.52 -12.37
C ARG A 222 -13.17 4.92 -13.67
N GLU A 223 -12.03 5.44 -14.13
CA GLU A 223 -11.25 4.84 -15.21
C GLU A 223 -9.77 4.85 -14.80
N ALA A 224 -9.07 3.75 -15.04
CA ALA A 224 -7.64 3.64 -14.78
C ALA A 224 -6.92 2.88 -15.90
N TRP A 225 -5.67 3.31 -16.15
CA TRP A 225 -4.71 2.67 -17.03
C TRP A 225 -3.42 2.42 -16.28
N THR A 226 -2.88 1.20 -16.38
CA THR A 226 -1.56 0.89 -15.88
C THR A 226 -0.75 0.16 -16.94
N SER A 227 0.54 0.47 -16.99
CA SER A 227 1.48 -0.28 -17.81
C SER A 227 2.84 -0.38 -17.13
N ALA A 228 3.52 -1.50 -17.32
CA ALA A 228 4.88 -1.73 -16.91
C ALA A 228 5.64 -2.39 -18.06
N PHE A 229 6.77 -1.82 -18.42
CA PHE A 229 7.70 -2.35 -19.41
C PHE A 229 9.06 -2.56 -18.77
N SER A 230 9.74 -3.64 -19.10
CA SER A 230 11.13 -3.82 -18.70
C SER A 230 11.92 -4.58 -19.77
N LEU A 231 13.21 -4.22 -19.85
CA LEU A 231 14.21 -4.87 -20.68
C LEU A 231 15.38 -5.30 -19.81
N LEU A 232 15.59 -6.60 -19.69
CA LEU A 232 16.76 -7.19 -19.06
C LEU A 232 17.77 -7.55 -20.13
N THR A 233 19.01 -7.09 -19.96
CA THR A 233 20.13 -7.37 -20.86
C THR A 233 21.28 -7.98 -20.08
N ASP A 234 21.76 -9.15 -20.50
CA ASP A 234 22.96 -9.79 -19.99
C ASP A 234 24.16 -9.41 -20.90
N PHE A 235 24.92 -8.39 -20.52
CA PHE A 235 26.10 -7.95 -21.29
C PHE A 235 27.24 -8.96 -21.23
N THR A 236 27.38 -9.60 -20.06
CA THR A 236 28.32 -10.71 -19.81
C THR A 236 27.68 -11.64 -18.76
N GLU A 237 28.33 -12.76 -18.45
CA GLU A 237 27.93 -13.65 -17.36
C GLU A 237 27.92 -12.94 -15.98
N GLN A 238 28.71 -11.86 -15.84
CA GLN A 238 28.84 -11.10 -14.60
C GLN A 238 28.04 -9.81 -14.60
N LEU A 239 27.73 -9.21 -15.76
CA LEU A 239 27.09 -7.90 -15.88
C LEU A 239 25.71 -8.02 -16.50
N SER A 240 24.70 -7.71 -15.72
CA SER A 240 23.33 -7.55 -16.21
C SER A 240 22.76 -6.17 -15.91
N HIS A 241 21.83 -5.73 -16.74
CA HIS A 241 21.14 -4.46 -16.60
C HIS A 241 19.66 -4.61 -16.91
N THR A 242 18.83 -4.03 -16.05
CA THR A 242 17.37 -3.94 -16.28
C THR A 242 16.95 -2.48 -16.38
N LEU A 243 16.38 -2.11 -17.51
CA LEU A 243 15.64 -0.85 -17.67
C LEU A 243 14.16 -1.13 -17.45
N ALA A 244 13.51 -0.37 -16.55
CA ALA A 244 12.08 -0.53 -16.26
C ALA A 244 11.36 0.82 -16.33
N LEU A 245 10.18 0.80 -16.96
CA LEU A 245 9.29 1.95 -17.16
C LEU A 245 7.90 1.58 -16.64
N GLU A 246 7.26 2.48 -15.88
CA GLU A 246 5.88 2.32 -15.45
C GLU A 246 5.09 3.58 -15.75
N TYR A 247 3.84 3.40 -16.15
CA TYR A 247 2.86 4.45 -16.30
C TYR A 247 1.56 4.05 -15.61
N GLN A 248 1.01 4.99 -14.84
CA GLN A 248 -0.26 4.81 -14.14
C GLN A 248 -1.08 6.09 -14.29
N GLU A 249 -2.32 5.95 -14.72
CA GLU A 249 -3.29 7.04 -14.79
C GLU A 249 -4.59 6.56 -14.16
N GLU A 250 -5.19 7.41 -13.34
CA GLU A 250 -6.49 7.19 -12.75
C GLU A 250 -7.30 8.47 -12.81
N LYS A 251 -8.56 8.34 -13.14
CA LYS A 251 -9.54 9.40 -13.16
C LYS A 251 -10.81 8.91 -12.45
N VAL A 252 -11.31 9.72 -11.52
CA VAL A 252 -12.60 9.52 -10.87
C VAL A 252 -13.42 10.78 -11.04
N ASP A 253 -14.56 10.68 -11.68
CA ASP A 253 -15.54 11.75 -11.79
C ASP A 253 -16.52 11.64 -10.60
N SER A 254 -16.92 12.77 -10.03
CA SER A 254 -17.78 12.88 -8.84
C SER A 254 -17.39 11.94 -7.70
N PRO A 255 -16.12 12.01 -7.20
CA PRO A 255 -15.60 11.04 -6.23
C PRO A 255 -16.43 11.02 -4.95
N TYR A 256 -16.67 9.81 -4.41
CA TYR A 256 -17.35 9.62 -3.15
C TYR A 256 -16.48 10.08 -1.97
N TRP A 257 -17.05 10.94 -1.11
CA TRP A 257 -16.33 11.52 0.04
C TRP A 257 -16.96 11.18 1.39
N GLY A 258 -17.78 10.13 1.47
CA GLY A 258 -18.43 9.65 2.67
C GLY A 258 -19.93 9.97 2.76
N SER A 259 -20.60 9.35 3.72
CA SER A 259 -22.02 9.53 4.03
C SER A 259 -22.17 10.20 5.38
N PRO A 260 -23.09 11.16 5.55
CA PRO A 260 -23.29 11.87 6.83
C PRO A 260 -23.82 10.93 7.91
N VAL A 261 -23.33 11.13 9.13
CA VAL A 261 -23.75 10.39 10.33
C VAL A 261 -25.10 10.93 10.84
N LEU A 262 -26.01 10.02 11.19
CA LEU A 262 -27.33 10.37 11.77
C LEU A 262 -27.16 11.17 13.07
N LYS A 263 -27.79 12.35 13.15
CA LYS A 263 -27.83 13.20 14.36
C LYS A 263 -28.92 12.74 15.33
N GLY A 264 -28.79 13.16 16.58
CA GLY A 264 -29.78 12.89 17.63
C GLY A 264 -29.72 11.47 18.20
N ARG A 265 -28.69 10.70 17.86
CA ARG A 265 -28.46 9.34 18.40
C ARG A 265 -27.25 9.36 19.34
N THR A 266 -27.28 8.51 20.35
CA THR A 266 -26.18 8.24 21.27
C THR A 266 -25.63 6.83 21.01
N GLY A 267 -24.34 6.62 21.23
CA GLY A 267 -23.65 5.34 21.01
C GLY A 267 -22.98 5.26 19.66
N ASP A 268 -23.08 4.10 19.02
CA ASP A 268 -22.40 3.87 17.74
C ASP A 268 -22.89 4.79 16.62
N LEU A 269 -21.93 5.27 15.81
CA LEU A 269 -22.21 6.05 14.62
C LEU A 269 -23.01 5.22 13.61
N LYS A 270 -24.02 5.83 13.00
CA LYS A 270 -24.87 5.18 12.00
C LYS A 270 -25.12 6.13 10.84
N VAL A 271 -25.28 5.56 9.66
CA VAL A 271 -25.78 6.27 8.47
C VAL A 271 -27.25 5.89 8.22
N ASP A 272 -27.91 6.64 7.36
CA ASP A 272 -29.17 6.24 6.78
C ASP A 272 -28.93 5.22 5.68
N GLU A 273 -29.25 3.95 5.94
CA GLU A 273 -29.00 2.86 4.99
C GLU A 273 -29.83 2.99 3.68
N SER A 274 -30.99 3.68 3.75
CA SER A 274 -31.81 3.93 2.56
C SER A 274 -31.13 4.90 1.58
N ARG A 275 -30.19 5.73 2.10
CA ARG A 275 -29.44 6.74 1.35
C ARG A 275 -27.95 6.38 1.22
N ARG A 276 -27.57 5.15 1.44
CA ARG A 276 -26.16 4.70 1.43
C ARG A 276 -25.45 4.91 0.09
N PHE A 277 -26.20 5.11 -0.97
CA PHE A 277 -25.69 5.34 -2.33
C PHE A 277 -25.69 6.81 -2.74
N GLU A 278 -26.27 7.70 -1.92
CA GLU A 278 -26.28 9.13 -2.21
C GLU A 278 -24.85 9.70 -2.14
N ASN A 279 -24.53 10.49 -3.16
CA ASN A 279 -23.28 11.20 -3.25
C ASN A 279 -23.50 12.72 -3.16
N TYR A 280 -23.19 13.32 -2.02
CA TYR A 280 -23.40 14.76 -1.79
C TYR A 280 -22.33 15.67 -2.41
N ASN A 281 -21.38 15.11 -3.18
CA ASN A 281 -20.40 15.91 -3.90
C ASN A 281 -21.04 16.71 -5.04
N VAL A 282 -20.29 17.66 -5.61
CA VAL A 282 -20.70 18.42 -6.80
C VAL A 282 -20.72 17.52 -8.04
N GLU A 283 -21.50 17.90 -9.05
CA GLU A 283 -21.69 17.13 -10.29
C GLU A 283 -20.37 16.93 -11.05
N ASP A 284 -19.59 17.99 -11.16
CA ASP A 284 -18.28 18.01 -11.85
C ASP A 284 -17.09 17.82 -10.91
N GLY A 285 -17.32 17.23 -9.72
CA GLY A 285 -16.28 16.76 -8.83
C GLY A 285 -15.29 15.86 -9.58
N ARG A 286 -13.99 15.95 -9.25
CA ARG A 286 -12.98 15.20 -10.00
C ARG A 286 -11.75 14.91 -9.16
N TYR A 287 -11.23 13.70 -9.34
CA TYR A 287 -9.90 13.30 -8.95
C TYR A 287 -9.17 12.75 -10.17
N GLU A 288 -7.92 13.18 -10.37
CA GLU A 288 -7.08 12.68 -11.44
C GLU A 288 -5.64 12.56 -10.94
N GLN A 289 -5.00 11.44 -11.25
CA GLN A 289 -3.59 11.22 -10.93
C GLN A 289 -2.88 10.52 -12.07
N ARG A 290 -1.66 10.99 -12.37
CA ARG A 290 -0.72 10.36 -13.31
C ARG A 290 0.61 10.14 -12.60
N VAL A 291 1.16 8.95 -12.79
CA VAL A 291 2.47 8.56 -12.25
C VAL A 291 3.32 7.96 -13.35
N ARG A 292 4.59 8.32 -13.35
CA ARG A 292 5.61 7.78 -14.25
C ARG A 292 6.83 7.39 -13.45
N TRP A 293 7.30 6.18 -13.66
CA TRP A 293 8.54 5.67 -13.12
C TRP A 293 9.51 5.30 -14.22
N LEU A 294 10.79 5.65 -14.04
CA LEU A 294 11.92 5.11 -14.78
C LEU A 294 12.89 4.54 -13.76
N ARG A 295 13.33 3.31 -13.94
CA ARG A 295 14.37 2.68 -13.14
C ARG A 295 15.41 2.04 -14.04
N SER A 296 16.69 2.25 -13.71
CA SER A 296 17.86 1.67 -14.35
C SER A 296 18.61 0.89 -13.28
N MET A 297 18.60 -0.43 -13.38
CA MET A 297 19.12 -1.35 -12.38
C MET A 297 20.27 -2.16 -12.97
N THR A 298 21.47 -2.00 -12.42
CA THR A 298 22.67 -2.71 -12.85
C THR A 298 23.16 -3.63 -11.76
N GLU A 299 23.42 -4.88 -12.08
CA GLU A 299 24.09 -5.85 -11.22
C GLU A 299 25.42 -6.27 -11.83
N TYR A 300 26.49 -6.17 -11.05
CA TYR A 300 27.80 -6.70 -11.42
C TYR A 300 28.28 -7.69 -10.38
N ARG A 301 28.52 -8.94 -10.80
CA ARG A 301 29.05 -10.04 -9.98
C ARG A 301 30.56 -10.16 -10.15
N PHE A 302 31.29 -9.70 -9.15
CA PHE A 302 32.74 -9.88 -9.10
C PHE A 302 33.14 -11.34 -8.87
N SER A 303 32.32 -12.04 -8.06
CA SER A 303 32.46 -13.45 -7.72
C SER A 303 31.14 -13.94 -7.14
N ASP A 304 31.01 -15.23 -6.84
CA ASP A 304 29.84 -15.81 -6.15
C ASP A 304 29.59 -15.16 -4.76
N ALA A 305 30.67 -14.67 -4.13
CA ALA A 305 30.62 -14.04 -2.81
C ALA A 305 30.44 -12.52 -2.86
N THR A 306 30.62 -11.87 -4.02
CA THR A 306 30.66 -10.39 -4.09
C THR A 306 29.90 -9.88 -5.29
N ARG A 307 28.90 -9.01 -5.04
CA ARG A 307 28.16 -8.31 -6.09
C ARG A 307 27.91 -6.85 -5.71
N VAL A 308 27.82 -6.03 -6.73
CA VAL A 308 27.44 -4.62 -6.65
C VAL A 308 26.12 -4.45 -7.38
N LEU A 309 25.18 -3.76 -6.72
CA LEU A 309 23.91 -3.37 -7.30
C LEU A 309 23.84 -1.85 -7.35
N ASN A 310 23.40 -1.30 -8.47
CA ASN A 310 23.10 0.12 -8.60
C ASN A 310 21.70 0.32 -9.14
N THR A 311 20.91 1.13 -8.47
CA THR A 311 19.56 1.52 -8.91
C THR A 311 19.49 3.02 -9.05
N LEU A 312 19.37 3.49 -10.28
CA LEU A 312 19.07 4.87 -10.62
C LEU A 312 17.57 4.96 -10.89
N TYR A 313 16.91 6.00 -10.37
CA TYR A 313 15.47 6.13 -10.54
C TYR A 313 15.00 7.56 -10.72
N HIS A 314 13.94 7.71 -11.50
CA HIS A 314 13.19 8.94 -11.68
C HIS A 314 11.71 8.65 -11.53
N TYR A 315 11.03 9.44 -10.71
CA TYR A 315 9.60 9.39 -10.47
C TYR A 315 8.99 10.76 -10.72
N ASN A 316 7.88 10.77 -11.42
CA ASN A 316 7.09 11.98 -11.62
C ASN A 316 5.61 11.66 -11.37
N ALA A 317 4.97 12.47 -10.51
CA ALA A 317 3.54 12.33 -10.24
C ALA A 317 2.85 13.69 -10.30
N ARG A 318 1.68 13.70 -10.90
CA ARG A 318 0.75 14.83 -10.87
C ARG A 318 -0.59 14.34 -10.35
N ARG A 319 -1.11 15.01 -9.34
CA ARG A 319 -2.42 14.76 -8.75
C ARG A 319 -3.23 16.04 -8.76
N GLU A 320 -4.46 15.97 -9.24
CA GLU A 320 -5.43 17.06 -9.25
C GLU A 320 -6.77 16.59 -8.71
N TYR A 321 -7.42 17.43 -7.94
CA TYR A 321 -8.80 17.16 -7.55
C TYR A 321 -9.57 18.43 -7.19
N ARG A 322 -10.91 18.32 -7.26
CA ARG A 322 -11.88 19.30 -6.81
C ARG A 322 -13.09 18.58 -6.24
N ASN A 323 -13.42 18.87 -4.99
CA ASN A 323 -14.51 18.22 -4.26
C ASN A 323 -15.09 19.15 -3.21
N LEU A 324 -16.29 18.79 -2.74
CA LEU A 324 -16.77 19.10 -1.39
C LEU A 324 -16.42 17.93 -0.47
N GLU A 325 -15.80 18.20 0.69
CA GLU A 325 -15.18 17.16 1.51
C GLU A 325 -15.88 16.90 2.85
N THR A 326 -16.94 17.63 3.17
CA THR A 326 -17.66 17.44 4.45
C THR A 326 -19.17 17.55 4.27
N TYR A 327 -19.87 16.55 4.77
CA TYR A 327 -21.32 16.46 4.76
C TYR A 327 -21.83 16.15 6.18
N ALA A 328 -22.78 16.95 6.66
CA ALA A 328 -23.38 16.74 7.97
C ALA A 328 -24.87 17.04 7.92
N TYR A 329 -25.71 16.23 8.55
CA TYR A 329 -27.11 16.58 8.74
C TYR A 329 -27.23 17.86 9.57
N THR A 330 -28.21 18.72 9.29
CA THR A 330 -28.38 19.99 10.00
C THR A 330 -28.94 19.78 11.40
N ASP A 331 -29.85 18.83 11.56
CA ASP A 331 -30.54 18.53 12.82
C ASP A 331 -30.93 17.05 12.94
N ALA A 332 -31.64 16.69 14.01
CA ALA A 332 -32.05 15.32 14.31
C ALA A 332 -33.15 14.76 13.39
N SER A 333 -33.77 15.59 12.52
CA SER A 333 -34.71 15.08 11.50
C SER A 333 -33.98 14.31 10.39
N ASN A 334 -32.68 14.63 10.20
CA ASN A 334 -31.82 14.05 9.17
C ASN A 334 -32.40 14.18 7.75
N SER A 335 -33.18 15.24 7.53
CA SER A 335 -33.82 15.53 6.24
C SER A 335 -33.02 16.49 5.36
N GLN A 336 -32.02 17.18 5.93
CA GLN A 336 -31.21 18.16 5.22
C GLN A 336 -29.73 17.97 5.55
N VAL A 337 -28.90 18.10 4.50
CA VAL A 337 -27.44 17.94 4.56
C VAL A 337 -26.77 19.28 4.28
N GLN A 338 -25.99 19.77 5.22
CA GLN A 338 -25.06 20.87 5.02
C GLN A 338 -23.79 20.36 4.36
N ARG A 339 -23.36 21.06 3.31
CA ARG A 339 -22.12 20.77 2.58
C ARG A 339 -21.09 21.85 2.88
N SER A 340 -19.82 21.44 3.11
CA SER A 340 -18.72 22.35 3.45
C SER A 340 -17.37 21.83 2.96
N ASN A 341 -16.31 22.62 3.16
CA ASN A 341 -14.94 22.31 2.78
C ASN A 341 -14.78 22.02 1.27
N ALA A 342 -14.96 23.08 0.44
CA ALA A 342 -14.61 23.01 -0.98
C ALA A 342 -13.09 23.07 -1.14
N LEU A 343 -12.52 22.13 -1.87
CA LEU A 343 -11.08 22.03 -2.10
C LEU A 343 -10.78 21.82 -3.58
N LEU A 344 -10.05 22.79 -4.18
CA LEU A 344 -9.39 22.67 -5.46
C LEU A 344 -7.90 22.52 -5.20
N GLN A 345 -7.29 21.44 -5.65
CA GLN A 345 -5.89 21.17 -5.37
C GLN A 345 -5.16 20.50 -6.53
N ARG A 346 -3.91 20.91 -6.73
CA ARG A 346 -2.94 20.23 -7.57
C ARG A 346 -1.64 20.05 -6.80
N HIS A 347 -1.02 18.87 -6.98
CA HIS A 347 0.31 18.56 -6.54
C HIS A 347 1.13 18.05 -7.72
N ASP A 348 2.29 18.66 -7.93
CA ASP A 348 3.33 18.17 -8.85
C ASP A 348 4.49 17.66 -8.00
N GLN A 349 4.89 16.41 -8.19
CA GLN A 349 6.02 15.78 -7.49
C GLN A 349 7.01 15.22 -8.47
N GLU A 350 8.29 15.43 -8.18
CA GLU A 350 9.42 14.84 -8.88
C GLU A 350 10.41 14.29 -7.88
N LEU A 351 10.84 13.04 -8.07
CA LEU A 351 11.81 12.37 -7.22
C LEU A 351 12.87 11.75 -8.12
N ASN A 352 14.12 12.11 -7.88
CA ASN A 352 15.30 11.53 -8.52
C ASN A 352 16.17 10.88 -7.46
N GLY A 353 16.79 9.75 -7.74
CA GLY A 353 17.69 9.16 -6.77
C GLY A 353 18.59 8.06 -7.34
N ASN A 354 19.57 7.70 -6.53
CA ASN A 354 20.51 6.63 -6.80
C ASN A 354 20.82 5.86 -5.53
N ARG A 355 20.77 4.54 -5.64
CA ARG A 355 21.23 3.62 -4.60
C ARG A 355 22.34 2.75 -5.13
N LEU A 356 23.49 2.80 -4.46
CA LEU A 356 24.62 1.92 -4.72
C LEU A 356 24.81 0.99 -3.52
N GLU A 357 24.88 -0.31 -3.77
CA GLU A 357 24.93 -1.34 -2.74
C GLU A 357 25.98 -2.39 -3.10
N LEU A 358 26.86 -2.71 -2.15
CA LEU A 358 27.80 -3.82 -2.19
C LEU A 358 27.28 -4.94 -1.29
N ARG A 359 27.09 -6.14 -1.82
CA ARG A 359 26.84 -7.37 -1.04
C ARG A 359 28.08 -8.24 -1.07
N HIS A 360 28.47 -8.74 0.10
CA HIS A 360 29.67 -9.56 0.24
C HIS A 360 29.49 -10.63 1.30
N GLN A 361 29.91 -11.86 0.97
CA GLN A 361 29.99 -12.97 1.92
C GLN A 361 31.45 -13.23 2.26
N HIS A 362 31.77 -13.22 3.54
CA HIS A 362 33.13 -13.44 4.02
C HIS A 362 33.14 -14.07 5.42
N GLY A 363 34.15 -14.85 5.72
CA GLY A 363 34.38 -15.34 7.08
C GLY A 363 34.87 -14.19 8.00
N LEU A 364 34.15 -13.95 9.09
CA LEU A 364 34.55 -12.99 10.12
C LEU A 364 34.83 -13.75 11.42
N PHE A 365 36.04 -13.66 11.94
CA PHE A 365 36.47 -14.41 13.15
C PHE A 365 36.24 -15.93 13.04
N GLY A 366 36.32 -16.50 11.84
CA GLY A 366 36.04 -17.92 11.60
C GLY A 366 34.56 -18.30 11.48
N LEU A 367 33.66 -17.30 11.57
CA LEU A 367 32.22 -17.47 11.41
C LEU A 367 31.77 -17.03 10.01
N SER A 368 30.72 -17.63 9.45
CA SER A 368 30.11 -17.16 8.21
C SER A 368 29.43 -15.82 8.40
N SER A 369 29.72 -14.86 7.54
CA SER A 369 29.22 -13.48 7.63
C SER A 369 28.80 -12.97 6.26
N GLU A 370 27.62 -12.36 6.19
CA GLU A 370 27.07 -11.75 5.00
C GLU A 370 26.89 -10.24 5.25
N TRP A 371 27.29 -9.42 4.29
CA TRP A 371 27.26 -7.97 4.41
C TRP A 371 26.53 -7.32 3.23
N ALA A 372 25.75 -6.30 3.56
CA ALA A 372 25.26 -5.31 2.60
C ALA A 372 25.67 -3.92 3.11
N VAL A 373 26.40 -3.17 2.29
CA VAL A 373 26.82 -1.80 2.60
C VAL A 373 26.44 -0.93 1.41
N GLY A 374 25.86 0.24 1.67
CA GLY A 374 25.47 1.10 0.56
C GLY A 374 25.25 2.55 0.92
N VAL A 375 25.13 3.34 -0.15
CA VAL A 375 24.80 4.76 -0.11
C VAL A 375 23.50 4.96 -0.89
N ASP A 376 22.61 5.77 -0.35
CA ASP A 376 21.33 6.14 -0.96
C ASP A 376 21.24 7.67 -1.04
N TYR A 377 20.95 8.21 -2.22
CA TYR A 377 20.69 9.63 -2.43
C TYR A 377 19.36 9.81 -3.09
N SER A 378 18.59 10.78 -2.61
CA SER A 378 17.35 11.21 -3.26
C SER A 378 17.15 12.72 -3.19
N HIS A 379 16.61 13.27 -4.27
CA HIS A 379 16.16 14.65 -4.40
C HIS A 379 14.67 14.62 -4.74
N ASN A 380 13.83 15.08 -3.80
CA ASN A 380 12.37 15.01 -3.86
C ASN A 380 11.78 16.42 -3.79
N VAL A 381 11.10 16.83 -4.85
CA VAL A 381 10.49 18.16 -4.96
C VAL A 381 8.99 18.03 -5.11
N GLN A 382 8.24 18.77 -4.29
CA GLN A 382 6.80 18.87 -4.47
C GLN A 382 6.35 20.32 -4.50
N THR A 383 5.52 20.66 -5.49
CA THR A 383 4.84 21.96 -5.58
C THR A 383 3.34 21.79 -5.38
N ARG A 384 2.77 22.61 -4.52
CA ARG A 384 1.34 22.65 -4.18
C ARG A 384 0.65 23.85 -4.79
N TYR A 385 -0.62 23.65 -5.20
CA TYR A 385 -1.51 24.67 -5.74
C TYR A 385 -2.90 24.54 -5.08
N PRO A 386 -3.05 24.82 -3.78
CA PRO A 386 -4.33 24.66 -3.09
C PRO A 386 -5.19 25.92 -3.22
N ARG A 387 -6.49 25.73 -3.32
CA ARG A 387 -7.52 26.71 -3.02
C ARG A 387 -8.58 25.99 -2.22
N SER A 388 -8.81 26.42 -0.99
CA SER A 388 -9.82 25.85 -0.11
C SER A 388 -10.68 26.93 0.51
N VAL A 389 -11.96 26.64 0.64
CA VAL A 389 -12.94 27.49 1.34
C VAL A 389 -13.73 26.57 2.26
N SER A 390 -13.79 26.91 3.56
CA SER A 390 -14.47 26.08 4.56
C SER A 390 -15.98 26.02 4.34
N GLY A 391 -16.60 27.05 3.85
CA GLY A 391 -18.04 27.18 3.68
C GLY A 391 -18.75 27.73 4.92
N PRO A 392 -20.05 27.43 5.14
CA PRO A 392 -20.89 26.45 4.43
C PRO A 392 -21.26 26.86 3.00
N PHE A 393 -21.54 25.85 2.13
CA PHE A 393 -21.94 26.06 0.73
C PHE A 393 -23.43 25.78 0.48
N GLY A 394 -24.25 25.92 1.49
CA GLY A 394 -25.67 25.70 1.45
C GLY A 394 -26.09 24.36 2.06
N VAL A 395 -27.38 24.25 2.20
CA VAL A 395 -28.08 23.06 2.74
C VAL A 395 -28.88 22.48 1.59
N VAL A 396 -28.83 21.18 1.41
CA VAL A 396 -29.57 20.43 0.39
C VAL A 396 -30.52 19.44 1.05
N ASP A 397 -31.62 19.10 0.39
CA ASP A 397 -32.46 18.01 0.81
C ASP A 397 -31.68 16.70 0.77
N ALA A 398 -31.87 15.83 1.76
CA ALA A 398 -31.06 14.63 1.89
C ALA A 398 -31.36 13.54 0.84
N GLU A 399 -32.49 13.62 0.16
CA GLU A 399 -32.95 12.65 -0.82
C GLU A 399 -33.11 13.24 -2.22
N HIS A 400 -33.59 14.48 -2.29
CA HIS A 400 -33.89 15.12 -3.57
C HIS A 400 -33.14 16.45 -3.69
N PHE A 401 -31.95 16.42 -4.26
CA PHE A 401 -31.11 17.60 -4.41
C PHE A 401 -30.47 17.71 -5.80
N THR A 402 -30.09 18.94 -6.15
CA THR A 402 -29.25 19.20 -7.32
C THR A 402 -27.81 19.38 -6.84
N PRO A 403 -26.85 18.60 -7.31
CA PRO A 403 -25.46 18.66 -6.85
C PRO A 403 -24.81 20.04 -7.06
N GLY A 404 -25.11 20.71 -8.19
CA GLY A 404 -24.43 21.92 -8.65
C GLY A 404 -23.00 21.65 -9.12
N ASN A 405 -22.34 22.68 -9.67
CA ASN A 405 -20.95 22.56 -10.12
C ASN A 405 -19.99 23.18 -9.14
N PHE A 406 -18.76 22.74 -9.15
CA PHE A 406 -17.72 23.17 -8.21
C PHE A 406 -17.41 24.67 -8.31
N PHE A 407 -17.34 25.22 -9.53
CA PHE A 407 -17.01 26.63 -9.74
C PHE A 407 -18.20 27.58 -9.58
N ASP A 408 -19.40 27.06 -9.34
CA ASP A 408 -20.56 27.85 -8.90
C ASP A 408 -20.53 28.11 -7.38
N LEU A 409 -19.66 27.43 -6.64
CA LEU A 409 -19.51 27.60 -5.20
C LEU A 409 -18.84 28.97 -4.88
N PRO A 410 -19.34 29.70 -3.90
CA PRO A 410 -18.75 30.97 -3.48
C PRO A 410 -17.25 30.85 -3.14
N GLY A 411 -16.43 31.71 -3.74
CA GLY A 411 -14.98 31.72 -3.52
C GLY A 411 -14.17 30.73 -4.36
N MET A 412 -14.83 29.88 -5.15
CA MET A 412 -14.17 28.99 -6.09
C MET A 412 -14.11 29.59 -7.49
N SER A 413 -12.97 29.45 -8.15
CA SER A 413 -12.78 29.89 -9.53
C SER A 413 -11.77 28.97 -10.22
N PRO A 414 -11.86 28.79 -11.54
CA PRO A 414 -10.88 28.00 -12.30
C PRO A 414 -9.44 28.55 -12.15
N GLY A 415 -8.47 27.63 -12.33
CA GLY A 415 -7.05 27.95 -12.32
C GLY A 415 -6.35 27.56 -11.01
N TYR A 416 -5.05 27.36 -11.12
CA TYR A 416 -4.17 26.97 -10.02
C TYR A 416 -3.15 28.08 -9.75
N ALA A 417 -3.02 28.48 -8.49
CA ALA A 417 -1.99 29.41 -8.03
C ALA A 417 -0.96 28.65 -7.20
N ARG A 418 0.31 28.75 -7.59
CA ARG A 418 1.42 28.15 -6.84
C ARG A 418 1.47 28.72 -5.42
N GLN A 419 1.42 27.86 -4.43
CA GLN A 419 1.51 28.29 -3.03
C GLN A 419 2.90 28.03 -2.46
N ARG A 420 3.38 26.80 -2.56
CA ARG A 420 4.61 26.38 -1.91
C ARG A 420 5.30 25.30 -2.71
N THR A 421 6.65 25.35 -2.71
CA THR A 421 7.51 24.26 -3.17
C THR A 421 8.33 23.79 -1.98
N ASN A 422 8.23 22.50 -1.67
CA ASN A 422 9.07 21.83 -0.69
C ASN A 422 10.07 20.95 -1.45
N GLN A 423 11.34 21.06 -1.09
CA GLN A 423 12.44 20.28 -1.61
C GLN A 423 13.07 19.51 -0.45
N VAL A 424 13.32 18.22 -0.63
CA VAL A 424 13.94 17.35 0.36
C VAL A 424 15.06 16.60 -0.30
N ASP A 425 16.30 16.93 0.10
CA ASP A 425 17.50 16.19 -0.28
C ASP A 425 17.86 15.22 0.84
N THR A 426 18.03 13.94 0.50
CA THR A 426 18.39 12.91 1.48
C THR A 426 19.65 12.18 1.04
N TRP A 427 20.65 12.16 1.91
CA TRP A 427 21.82 11.29 1.83
C TRP A 427 21.77 10.27 2.93
N ALA A 428 22.04 9.01 2.61
CA ALA A 428 22.09 7.97 3.60
C ALA A 428 23.25 7.02 3.40
N LEU A 429 23.84 6.59 4.52
CA LEU A 429 24.78 5.49 4.57
C LEU A 429 24.14 4.36 5.37
N PHE A 430 24.16 3.14 4.86
CA PHE A 430 23.62 1.99 5.56
C PHE A 430 24.55 0.79 5.50
N VAL A 431 24.45 -0.04 6.55
CA VAL A 431 25.13 -1.33 6.65
C VAL A 431 24.20 -2.34 7.29
N GLU A 432 24.17 -3.53 6.72
CA GLU A 432 23.50 -4.68 7.30
C GLU A 432 24.47 -5.86 7.32
N ASN A 433 24.43 -6.64 8.40
CA ASN A 433 25.24 -7.84 8.56
C ASN A 433 24.44 -8.99 9.15
N ARG A 434 24.59 -10.17 8.57
CA ARG A 434 24.15 -11.44 9.14
C ARG A 434 25.39 -12.23 9.54
N LEU A 435 25.52 -12.54 10.82
CA LEU A 435 26.62 -13.34 11.38
C LEU A 435 26.08 -14.65 11.92
N GLN A 436 26.56 -15.77 11.39
CA GLN A 436 26.22 -17.11 11.88
C GLN A 436 27.06 -17.43 13.09
N LEU A 437 26.52 -17.25 14.30
CA LEU A 437 27.25 -17.47 15.57
C LEU A 437 27.47 -18.93 15.88
N THR A 438 26.49 -19.78 15.55
CA THR A 438 26.56 -21.26 15.62
C THR A 438 25.74 -21.84 14.48
N GLU A 439 25.75 -23.15 14.30
CA GLU A 439 24.91 -23.81 13.28
C GLU A 439 23.40 -23.48 13.42
N ARG A 440 22.97 -23.04 14.61
CA ARG A 440 21.56 -22.77 14.92
C ARG A 440 21.26 -21.32 15.30
N LEU A 441 22.27 -20.51 15.55
CA LEU A 441 22.09 -19.14 16.05
C LEU A 441 22.68 -18.14 15.07
N SER A 442 21.85 -17.26 14.55
CA SER A 442 22.24 -16.15 13.69
C SER A 442 21.97 -14.81 14.38
N LEU A 443 22.89 -13.87 14.24
CA LEU A 443 22.75 -12.47 14.63
C LEU A 443 22.58 -11.63 13.37
N LEU A 444 21.52 -10.84 13.32
CA LEU A 444 21.28 -9.86 12.26
C LEU A 444 21.36 -8.46 12.85
N THR A 445 22.21 -7.62 12.27
CA THR A 445 22.39 -6.22 12.67
C THR A 445 22.24 -5.31 11.48
N GLY A 446 21.65 -4.14 11.69
CA GLY A 446 21.52 -3.11 10.65
C GLY A 446 21.66 -1.72 11.29
N LEU A 447 22.31 -0.83 10.58
CA LEU A 447 22.47 0.57 10.95
C LEU A 447 22.33 1.44 9.70
N ARG A 448 21.61 2.55 9.86
CA ARG A 448 21.47 3.59 8.81
C ARG A 448 21.56 4.95 9.44
N HIS A 449 22.31 5.83 8.79
CA HIS A 449 22.38 7.25 9.10
C HIS A 449 21.92 8.05 7.90
N ASP A 450 20.93 8.90 8.10
CA ASP A 450 20.39 9.80 7.08
C ASP A 450 20.76 11.25 7.42
N ARG A 451 21.04 12.03 6.39
CA ARG A 451 21.03 13.48 6.42
C ARG A 451 19.92 13.95 5.48
N ILE A 452 18.95 14.67 6.02
CA ILE A 452 17.75 15.13 5.35
C ILE A 452 17.72 16.64 5.39
N ASP A 453 17.96 17.28 4.24
CA ASP A 453 17.94 18.71 4.08
C ASP A 453 16.57 19.13 3.50
N LEU A 454 15.79 19.87 4.27
CA LEU A 454 14.50 20.45 3.85
C LEU A 454 14.67 21.92 3.48
N GLU A 455 14.18 22.28 2.30
CA GLU A 455 14.01 23.66 1.86
C GLU A 455 12.55 23.91 1.47
N VAL A 456 12.00 25.03 1.93
CA VAL A 456 10.63 25.43 1.65
C VAL A 456 10.60 26.83 1.07
N THR A 457 10.13 26.96 -0.17
CA THR A 457 9.90 28.22 -0.87
C THR A 457 8.41 28.53 -0.88
N ASN A 458 8.02 29.65 -0.28
CA ASN A 458 6.66 30.18 -0.32
C ASN A 458 6.50 31.13 -1.51
N HIS A 459 5.51 30.87 -2.36
CA HIS A 459 5.21 31.69 -3.54
C HIS A 459 4.08 32.72 -3.30
N GLN A 460 3.55 32.75 -2.08
CA GLN A 460 2.56 33.74 -1.63
C GLN A 460 3.26 34.95 -0.97
N ALA A 461 2.50 36.00 -0.67
CA ALA A 461 3.04 37.14 0.07
C ALA A 461 3.62 36.68 1.42
N ALA A 462 4.86 37.02 1.66
CA ALA A 462 5.57 36.62 2.86
C ALA A 462 5.00 37.33 4.11
N THR A 463 4.90 36.58 5.20
CA THR A 463 4.54 37.06 6.54
C THR A 463 5.54 36.54 7.57
N ALA A 464 5.50 37.03 8.79
CA ALA A 464 6.37 36.55 9.88
C ALA A 464 6.17 35.03 10.16
N SER A 465 4.93 34.51 10.09
CA SER A 465 4.60 33.11 10.29
C SER A 465 4.74 32.26 9.03
N ASN A 466 4.84 32.86 7.85
CA ASN A 466 5.00 32.21 6.57
C ASN A 466 5.99 33.00 5.69
N PRO A 467 7.30 32.95 5.99
CA PRO A 467 8.31 33.69 5.26
C PRO A 467 8.47 33.17 3.83
N ALA A 468 9.15 33.96 2.98
CA ALA A 468 9.40 33.57 1.59
C ALA A 468 10.23 32.25 1.47
N PHE A 469 11.09 32.01 2.45
CA PHE A 469 11.96 30.84 2.50
C PHE A 469 12.24 30.43 3.93
N PHE A 470 12.32 29.13 4.19
CA PHE A 470 12.89 28.54 5.40
C PHE A 470 13.43 27.15 5.11
N SER A 471 14.34 26.69 5.96
CA SER A 471 14.98 25.38 5.81
C SER A 471 15.22 24.71 7.16
N ARG A 472 15.43 23.40 7.14
CA ARG A 472 15.83 22.60 8.29
C ARG A 472 16.61 21.37 7.86
N GLU A 473 17.64 21.03 8.64
CA GLU A 473 18.38 19.78 8.51
C GLU A 473 17.97 18.81 9.63
N TYR A 474 17.86 17.51 9.30
CA TYR A 474 17.62 16.43 10.25
C TYR A 474 18.63 15.31 10.00
N GLU A 475 19.18 14.75 11.08
CA GLU A 475 20.21 13.71 11.03
C GLU A 475 19.82 12.48 11.88
N PRO A 476 18.79 11.69 11.47
CA PRO A 476 18.43 10.49 12.20
C PRO A 476 19.42 9.36 11.98
N THR A 477 19.70 8.63 13.08
CA THR A 477 20.34 7.32 13.03
C THR A 477 19.36 6.27 13.51
N THR A 478 19.13 5.25 12.68
CA THR A 478 18.20 4.15 12.95
C THR A 478 18.92 2.81 12.81
N GLY A 479 18.43 1.80 13.50
CA GLY A 479 19.05 0.49 13.43
C GLY A 479 18.16 -0.65 13.89
N ARG A 480 18.65 -1.86 13.67
CA ARG A 480 18.09 -3.08 14.27
C ARG A 480 19.18 -3.98 14.79
N VAL A 481 18.81 -4.79 15.79
CA VAL A 481 19.54 -5.97 16.22
C VAL A 481 18.55 -7.08 16.47
N GLY A 482 18.81 -8.25 15.93
CA GLY A 482 17.93 -9.40 16.07
C GLY A 482 18.70 -10.72 16.13
N LEU A 483 18.18 -11.65 16.89
CA LEU A 483 18.68 -13.02 17.02
C LEU A 483 17.63 -13.97 16.49
N ILE A 484 18.08 -14.97 15.73
CA ILE A 484 17.25 -16.08 15.26
C ILE A 484 17.90 -17.37 15.76
N TYR A 485 17.11 -18.19 16.44
CA TYR A 485 17.53 -19.53 16.87
C TYR A 485 16.70 -20.59 16.17
N ALA A 486 17.36 -21.42 15.35
CA ALA A 486 16.77 -22.57 14.68
C ALA A 486 16.55 -23.70 15.69
N LEU A 487 15.30 -23.92 16.07
CA LEU A 487 14.90 -25.08 16.90
C LEU A 487 15.06 -26.38 16.12
N THR A 488 14.61 -26.33 14.86
CA THR A 488 14.76 -27.39 13.84
C THR A 488 15.00 -26.72 12.49
N PRO A 489 15.34 -27.45 11.41
CA PRO A 489 15.40 -26.86 10.06
C PRO A 489 14.07 -26.22 9.59
N ALA A 490 12.94 -26.67 10.15
CA ALA A 490 11.59 -26.21 9.81
C ALA A 490 10.99 -25.22 10.82
N ALA A 491 11.70 -24.86 11.91
CA ALA A 491 11.14 -24.04 12.97
C ALA A 491 12.21 -23.16 13.61
N ASN A 492 11.92 -21.86 13.78
CA ASN A 492 12.76 -20.93 14.49
C ASN A 492 11.97 -20.09 15.49
N VAL A 493 12.71 -19.50 16.41
CA VAL A 493 12.27 -18.40 17.28
C VAL A 493 13.20 -17.23 17.08
N TYR A 494 12.69 -16.01 17.25
CA TYR A 494 13.50 -14.81 17.12
C TYR A 494 13.12 -13.75 18.15
N VAL A 495 14.06 -12.86 18.40
CA VAL A 495 13.85 -11.61 19.12
C VAL A 495 14.52 -10.48 18.34
N GLN A 496 13.87 -9.32 18.28
CA GLN A 496 14.39 -8.14 17.58
C GLN A 496 14.11 -6.87 18.40
N TYR A 497 15.09 -5.97 18.41
CA TYR A 497 14.92 -4.57 18.74
C TYR A 497 15.22 -3.72 17.50
N SER A 498 14.36 -2.76 17.19
CA SER A 498 14.54 -1.88 16.03
C SER A 498 14.03 -0.47 16.32
N THR A 499 14.55 0.49 15.55
CA THR A 499 14.21 1.90 15.65
C THR A 499 13.81 2.47 14.29
N ALA A 500 13.00 3.53 14.34
CA ALA A 500 12.64 4.35 13.19
C ALA A 500 12.67 5.82 13.61
N ALA A 501 12.87 6.70 12.64
CA ALA A 501 12.76 8.12 12.82
C ALA A 501 11.98 8.72 11.65
N ASP A 502 11.18 9.74 11.92
CA ASP A 502 10.35 10.41 10.94
C ASP A 502 10.41 11.92 11.15
N PRO A 503 10.76 12.72 10.15
CA PRO A 503 10.56 14.16 10.20
C PRO A 503 9.11 14.52 10.47
N PRO A 504 8.80 15.74 10.96
CA PRO A 504 7.42 16.16 11.18
C PRO A 504 6.52 15.86 9.99
N ALA A 505 5.32 15.30 10.26
CA ALA A 505 4.39 14.88 9.23
C ALA A 505 4.14 16.00 8.19
N GLY A 506 4.19 15.64 6.90
CA GLY A 506 4.00 16.58 5.81
C GLY A 506 5.23 17.39 5.42
N ILE A 507 6.44 16.97 5.82
CA ILE A 507 7.71 17.63 5.45
C ILE A 507 7.78 17.95 3.95
N LEU A 508 7.30 17.07 3.08
CA LEU A 508 7.30 17.31 1.64
C LEU A 508 6.15 18.23 1.17
N THR A 509 5.07 18.35 1.94
CA THR A 509 3.83 19.01 1.44
C THR A 509 3.33 20.17 2.26
N THR A 510 3.17 19.98 3.58
CA THR A 510 2.38 20.90 4.42
C THR A 510 3.15 21.52 5.57
N VAL A 511 4.42 21.17 5.77
CA VAL A 511 5.22 21.66 6.88
C VAL A 511 5.23 23.19 6.98
N SER A 512 5.00 23.73 8.18
CA SER A 512 5.03 25.16 8.48
C SER A 512 6.34 25.56 9.16
N LEU A 513 6.62 26.88 9.22
CA LEU A 513 7.80 27.39 9.94
C LEU A 513 7.78 26.95 11.42
N SER A 514 6.63 27.08 12.10
CA SER A 514 6.51 26.67 13.51
C SER A 514 6.78 25.18 13.69
N GLN A 515 6.30 24.32 12.79
CA GLN A 515 6.61 22.88 12.83
C GLN A 515 8.10 22.63 12.69
N VAL A 516 8.78 23.35 11.80
CA VAL A 516 10.22 23.22 11.59
C VAL A 516 11.02 23.71 12.82
N GLN A 517 10.53 24.77 13.49
CA GLN A 517 11.21 25.34 14.67
C GLN A 517 10.91 24.59 15.96
N ASP A 518 9.67 24.16 16.16
CA ASP A 518 9.17 23.68 17.45
C ASP A 518 9.18 22.14 17.57
N PHE A 519 9.21 21.41 16.45
CA PHE A 519 9.16 19.95 16.46
C PHE A 519 10.48 19.31 16.05
N ASP A 520 10.90 18.36 16.85
CA ASP A 520 12.02 17.47 16.54
C ASP A 520 11.54 16.22 15.79
N LEU A 521 12.47 15.36 15.40
CA LEU A 521 12.16 14.06 14.79
C LEU A 521 11.22 13.24 15.69
N THR A 522 10.18 12.71 15.11
CA THR A 522 9.44 11.61 15.72
C THR A 522 10.33 10.39 15.80
N LYS A 523 10.43 9.76 16.98
CA LYS A 523 11.23 8.56 17.21
C LYS A 523 10.32 7.37 17.48
N GLY A 524 10.56 6.28 16.78
CA GLY A 524 9.92 4.99 16.98
C GLY A 524 10.90 3.95 17.50
N ARG A 525 10.44 3.09 18.40
CA ARG A 525 11.18 1.92 18.88
C ARG A 525 10.26 0.73 19.00
N GLN A 526 10.78 -0.45 18.71
CA GLN A 526 10.04 -1.70 18.78
C GLN A 526 10.88 -2.79 19.43
N LEU A 527 10.23 -3.56 20.30
CA LEU A 527 10.69 -4.89 20.72
C LEU A 527 9.69 -5.90 20.17
N GLU A 528 10.20 -6.93 19.49
CA GLU A 528 9.38 -8.01 18.92
C GLU A 528 10.02 -9.37 19.24
N VAL A 529 9.17 -10.33 19.58
CA VAL A 529 9.51 -11.75 19.74
C VAL A 529 8.57 -12.56 18.87
N GLY A 530 9.07 -13.57 18.18
CA GLY A 530 8.22 -14.38 17.32
C GLY A 530 8.79 -15.75 17.00
N SER A 531 8.03 -16.48 16.22
CA SER A 531 8.36 -17.81 15.74
C SER A 531 7.81 -18.03 14.34
N LYS A 532 8.54 -18.76 13.52
CA LYS A 532 8.12 -19.20 12.18
C LYS A 532 8.43 -20.66 12.04
N PHE A 533 7.43 -21.45 11.64
CA PHE A 533 7.60 -22.89 11.58
C PHE A 533 6.66 -23.54 10.59
N ASP A 534 7.13 -24.68 10.07
CA ASP A 534 6.29 -25.62 9.34
C ASP A 534 5.89 -26.78 10.26
N PHE A 535 4.71 -27.32 10.04
CA PHE A 535 4.13 -28.40 10.83
C PHE A 535 3.42 -29.42 9.93
N LEU A 536 3.10 -30.58 10.49
CA LEU A 536 2.47 -31.69 9.76
C LEU A 536 3.26 -32.09 8.50
N ALA A 537 4.59 -32.26 8.64
CA ALA A 537 5.50 -32.61 7.55
C ALA A 537 5.44 -31.64 6.35
N GLY A 538 5.39 -30.31 6.61
CA GLY A 538 5.37 -29.25 5.60
C GLY A 538 3.99 -28.96 4.99
N ARG A 539 2.93 -29.67 5.41
CA ARG A 539 1.57 -29.37 4.95
C ARG A 539 1.02 -28.06 5.51
N GLY A 540 1.56 -27.57 6.59
CA GLY A 540 1.18 -26.31 7.20
C GLY A 540 2.39 -25.46 7.54
N SER A 541 2.20 -24.14 7.52
CA SER A 541 3.17 -23.14 7.95
C SER A 541 2.47 -22.12 8.86
N ALA A 542 3.20 -21.59 9.84
CA ALA A 542 2.71 -20.55 10.72
C ALA A 542 3.79 -19.54 11.05
N ALA A 543 3.36 -18.29 11.27
CA ALA A 543 4.15 -17.20 11.80
C ALA A 543 3.40 -16.55 12.97
N LEU A 544 4.11 -16.31 14.06
CA LEU A 544 3.62 -15.69 15.29
C LEU A 544 4.53 -14.54 15.64
N ALA A 545 3.98 -13.40 16.01
CA ALA A 545 4.74 -12.25 16.49
C ALA A 545 4.00 -11.56 17.64
N ALA A 546 4.71 -11.31 18.73
CA ALA A 546 4.27 -10.43 19.82
C ALA A 546 5.20 -9.22 19.84
N TYR A 547 4.64 -8.02 19.89
CA TYR A 547 5.40 -6.79 19.78
C TYR A 547 4.91 -5.70 20.72
N ARG A 548 5.85 -4.81 21.08
CA ARG A 548 5.57 -3.52 21.68
C ARG A 548 6.25 -2.43 20.87
N ILE A 549 5.46 -1.47 20.38
CA ILE A 549 5.92 -0.30 19.65
C ILE A 549 5.65 0.93 20.50
N GLU A 550 6.62 1.83 20.59
CA GLU A 550 6.47 3.15 21.20
C GLU A 550 6.87 4.22 20.20
N ARG A 551 6.11 5.30 20.14
CA ARG A 551 6.38 6.46 19.31
C ARG A 551 6.34 7.72 20.18
N GLU A 552 7.38 8.55 20.06
CA GLU A 552 7.56 9.80 20.80
C GLU A 552 7.67 10.98 19.81
N ASN A 553 7.38 12.19 20.29
CA ASN A 553 7.39 13.44 19.52
C ASN A 553 6.43 13.39 18.31
N LEU A 554 5.23 12.86 18.52
CA LEU A 554 4.19 12.83 17.50
C LEU A 554 3.73 14.25 17.18
N ALA A 555 3.68 14.58 15.90
CA ALA A 555 2.98 15.75 15.41
C ALA A 555 1.61 15.34 14.89
N THR A 556 0.54 15.87 15.45
CA THR A 556 -0.82 15.66 14.98
C THR A 556 -1.47 16.97 14.59
N ARG A 557 -2.45 16.93 13.70
CA ARG A 557 -3.23 18.09 13.33
C ARG A 557 -4.03 18.56 14.56
N ASP A 558 -4.04 19.88 14.83
CA ASP A 558 -4.91 20.44 15.85
C ASP A 558 -6.38 20.32 15.41
N PRO A 559 -7.23 19.57 16.13
CA PRO A 559 -8.65 19.46 15.78
C PRO A 559 -9.40 20.79 15.79
N ALA A 560 -8.99 21.72 16.65
CA ALA A 560 -9.61 23.04 16.76
C ALA A 560 -9.09 24.03 15.70
N ASN A 561 -7.87 23.81 15.20
CA ASN A 561 -7.22 24.61 14.16
C ASN A 561 -6.56 23.68 13.14
N PRO A 562 -7.29 23.13 12.17
CA PRO A 562 -6.78 22.13 11.23
C PRO A 562 -5.56 22.59 10.40
N GLY A 563 -5.23 23.86 10.41
CA GLY A 563 -4.01 24.42 9.84
C GLY A 563 -2.80 24.39 10.77
N GLN A 564 -2.98 24.02 12.04
CA GLN A 564 -1.90 23.91 13.03
C GLN A 564 -1.63 22.45 13.37
N THR A 565 -0.38 22.18 13.71
CA THR A 565 0.06 20.87 14.20
C THR A 565 0.44 21.00 15.66
N LEU A 566 -0.08 20.10 16.48
CA LEU A 566 0.27 20.00 17.89
C LEU A 566 1.31 18.90 18.10
N ALA A 567 2.24 19.11 19.03
CA ALA A 567 3.09 18.06 19.51
C ALA A 567 2.26 17.09 20.37
N VAL A 568 2.02 15.88 19.87
CA VAL A 568 1.54 14.77 20.67
C VAL A 568 2.74 14.10 21.29
N GLY A 569 2.75 13.98 22.62
CA GLY A 569 3.93 13.51 23.32
C GLY A 569 4.28 12.06 23.00
N LYS A 570 3.34 11.11 23.19
CA LYS A 570 3.65 9.69 23.08
C LYS A 570 2.43 8.82 22.79
N GLN A 571 2.66 7.79 21.97
CA GLN A 571 1.71 6.70 21.68
C GLN A 571 2.42 5.35 21.78
N SER A 572 1.75 4.34 22.27
CA SER A 572 2.26 2.96 22.29
C SER A 572 1.23 1.96 21.84
N THR A 573 1.72 0.81 21.38
CA THR A 573 0.91 -0.34 20.98
C THR A 573 1.56 -1.61 21.49
N LEU A 574 0.78 -2.47 22.14
CA LEU A 574 1.11 -3.86 22.42
C LEU A 574 0.25 -4.74 21.52
N GLY A 575 0.83 -5.72 20.83
CA GLY A 575 0.04 -6.54 19.92
C GLY A 575 0.57 -7.95 19.70
N LEU A 576 -0.31 -8.78 19.16
CA LEU A 576 -0.07 -10.15 18.75
C LEU A 576 -0.56 -10.32 17.30
N GLU A 577 0.26 -10.88 16.45
CA GLU A 577 -0.08 -11.27 15.08
C GLU A 577 0.14 -12.77 14.89
N ILE A 578 -0.79 -13.40 14.20
CA ILE A 578 -0.74 -14.82 13.82
C ILE A 578 -1.09 -14.91 12.35
N ALA A 579 -0.28 -15.64 11.59
CA ALA A 579 -0.62 -16.07 10.24
C ALA A 579 -0.42 -17.58 10.15
N ALA A 580 -1.33 -18.28 9.51
CA ALA A 580 -1.24 -19.73 9.30
C ALA A 580 -1.81 -20.10 7.94
N ALA A 581 -1.21 -21.11 7.31
CA ALA A 581 -1.75 -21.76 6.14
C ALA A 581 -1.57 -23.26 6.29
N LEU A 582 -2.60 -24.03 5.95
CA LEU A 582 -2.64 -25.47 6.13
C LEU A 582 -3.34 -26.15 4.94
N ARG A 583 -2.65 -27.05 4.28
CA ARG A 583 -3.28 -28.02 3.38
C ARG A 583 -3.88 -29.15 4.23
N VAL A 584 -5.13 -28.92 4.64
CA VAL A 584 -5.88 -29.82 5.55
C VAL A 584 -6.01 -31.21 4.92
N THR A 585 -6.36 -31.24 3.63
CA THR A 585 -6.34 -32.44 2.78
C THR A 585 -5.63 -32.09 1.45
N PRO A 586 -5.31 -33.07 0.59
CA PRO A 586 -4.76 -32.76 -0.74
C PRO A 586 -5.60 -31.79 -1.57
N ARG A 587 -6.91 -31.64 -1.22
CA ARG A 587 -7.88 -30.82 -1.95
C ARG A 587 -8.33 -29.58 -1.18
N LEU A 588 -8.04 -29.45 0.14
CA LEU A 588 -8.49 -28.35 0.97
C LEU A 588 -7.32 -27.56 1.51
N LEU A 589 -7.21 -26.32 1.08
CA LEU A 589 -6.30 -25.32 1.63
C LEU A 589 -7.07 -24.38 2.55
N ALA A 590 -6.59 -24.18 3.76
CA ALA A 590 -7.07 -23.19 4.71
C ALA A 590 -5.95 -22.18 4.99
N GLU A 591 -6.24 -20.89 4.85
CA GLU A 591 -5.33 -19.78 5.17
C GLU A 591 -6.06 -18.86 6.15
N ALA A 592 -5.36 -18.40 7.18
CA ALA A 592 -5.93 -17.46 8.15
C ALA A 592 -4.87 -16.49 8.67
N ASN A 593 -5.30 -15.29 9.01
CA ASN A 593 -4.50 -14.40 9.84
C ASN A 593 -5.38 -13.68 10.86
N LEU A 594 -4.76 -13.34 11.98
CA LEU A 594 -5.37 -12.63 13.10
C LEU A 594 -4.36 -11.65 13.64
N ALA A 595 -4.78 -10.43 13.89
CA ALA A 595 -4.07 -9.46 14.71
C ALA A 595 -4.99 -9.03 15.85
N TRP A 596 -4.42 -8.96 17.04
CA TRP A 596 -5.00 -8.36 18.22
C TRP A 596 -4.02 -7.35 18.80
N LEU A 597 -4.49 -6.15 19.15
CA LEU A 597 -3.63 -5.09 19.66
C LEU A 597 -4.37 -4.21 20.68
N ASP A 598 -3.57 -3.61 21.55
CA ASP A 598 -3.97 -2.56 22.47
C ASP A 598 -3.08 -1.33 22.16
N ALA A 599 -3.70 -0.30 21.57
CA ALA A 599 -3.04 0.95 21.19
C ALA A 599 -3.60 2.09 22.03
N GLN A 600 -2.72 2.93 22.58
CA GLN A 600 -3.13 4.04 23.43
C GLN A 600 -2.25 5.28 23.26
N TYR A 601 -2.84 6.43 23.51
CA TYR A 601 -2.09 7.65 23.76
C TYR A 601 -1.47 7.59 25.18
N ASP A 602 -0.15 7.58 25.29
CA ASP A 602 0.53 7.66 26.59
C ASP A 602 0.64 9.11 27.06
N ALA A 603 0.71 10.07 26.12
CA ALA A 603 0.69 11.50 26.39
C ALA A 603 0.12 12.23 25.17
N PHE A 604 -1.09 12.75 25.31
CA PHE A 604 -1.75 13.58 24.31
C PHE A 604 -2.74 14.53 24.99
N ASN A 605 -2.65 15.82 24.67
CA ASN A 605 -3.60 16.82 25.09
C ASN A 605 -4.27 17.41 23.84
N GLU A 606 -5.59 17.28 23.77
CA GLU A 606 -6.42 17.87 22.74
C GLU A 606 -6.90 19.26 23.17
N ASN A 607 -6.89 20.23 22.26
CA ASN A 607 -7.53 21.51 22.50
C ASN A 607 -9.03 21.40 22.21
N VAL A 608 -9.85 21.46 23.24
CA VAL A 608 -11.31 21.44 23.14
C VAL A 608 -11.84 22.81 23.59
N ALA A 609 -12.35 23.59 22.64
CA ALA A 609 -12.89 24.94 22.90
C ALA A 609 -11.90 25.86 23.68
N GLY A 610 -10.60 25.80 23.35
CA GLY A 610 -9.56 26.60 24.00
C GLY A 610 -9.01 26.00 25.30
N GLN A 611 -9.50 24.84 25.74
CA GLN A 611 -8.99 24.13 26.91
C GLN A 611 -8.19 22.89 26.53
N SER A 612 -7.02 22.70 27.17
CA SER A 612 -6.20 21.51 26.99
C SER A 612 -6.78 20.34 27.78
N VAL A 613 -7.31 19.32 27.08
CA VAL A 613 -7.94 18.14 27.64
C VAL A 613 -7.05 16.92 27.39
N SER A 614 -6.64 16.23 28.48
CA SER A 614 -5.81 15.01 28.34
C SER A 614 -6.62 13.86 27.71
N ARG A 615 -5.99 13.21 26.74
CA ARG A 615 -6.46 11.98 26.04
C ARG A 615 -5.64 10.74 26.42
N LYS A 616 -4.84 10.85 27.47
CA LYS A 616 -4.03 9.71 27.95
C LYS A 616 -4.90 8.50 28.25
N GLY A 617 -4.50 7.34 27.73
CA GLY A 617 -5.21 6.08 27.87
C GLY A 617 -6.29 5.84 26.80
N ASN A 618 -6.62 6.85 25.97
CA ASN A 618 -7.57 6.68 24.88
C ASN A 618 -6.91 5.98 23.68
N THR A 619 -7.70 5.20 22.96
CA THR A 619 -7.30 4.54 21.71
C THR A 619 -7.20 5.57 20.58
N PRO A 620 -6.17 5.51 19.72
CA PRO A 620 -6.08 6.33 18.53
C PRO A 620 -7.23 6.09 17.55
N THR A 621 -7.62 7.15 16.82
CA THR A 621 -8.75 7.08 15.89
C THR A 621 -8.49 6.13 14.73
N ASN A 622 -9.54 5.44 14.26
CA ASN A 622 -9.51 4.47 13.15
C ASN A 622 -8.50 3.31 13.35
N VAL A 623 -8.27 2.93 14.58
CA VAL A 623 -7.43 1.78 14.95
C VAL A 623 -8.34 0.69 15.53
N PRO A 624 -8.60 -0.40 14.79
CA PRO A 624 -9.32 -1.55 15.32
C PRO A 624 -8.40 -2.36 16.25
N ASP A 625 -8.92 -2.87 17.35
CA ASP A 625 -8.19 -3.74 18.27
C ASP A 625 -8.06 -5.18 17.76
N GLN A 626 -8.90 -5.59 16.79
CA GLN A 626 -8.88 -6.92 16.19
C GLN A 626 -9.16 -6.86 14.70
N VAL A 627 -8.36 -7.61 13.93
CA VAL A 627 -8.60 -7.88 12.51
C VAL A 627 -8.34 -9.35 12.25
N ALA A 628 -9.30 -10.07 11.68
CA ALA A 628 -9.16 -11.47 11.33
C ALA A 628 -9.59 -11.73 9.89
N ASN A 629 -8.85 -12.60 9.21
CA ASN A 629 -9.19 -13.07 7.87
C ASN A 629 -9.09 -14.59 7.81
N LEU A 630 -9.99 -15.21 7.06
CA LEU A 630 -10.02 -16.64 6.77
C LEU A 630 -10.30 -16.86 5.28
N TRP A 631 -9.55 -17.72 4.64
CA TRP A 631 -9.77 -18.19 3.26
C TRP A 631 -9.76 -19.71 3.25
N LEU A 632 -10.78 -20.30 2.67
CA LEU A 632 -10.88 -21.74 2.44
C LEU A 632 -11.01 -21.98 0.95
N THR A 633 -10.12 -22.79 0.39
CA THR A 633 -10.12 -23.15 -1.03
C THR A 633 -10.18 -24.68 -1.15
N TYR A 634 -11.15 -25.18 -1.93
CA TYR A 634 -11.38 -26.61 -2.10
C TYR A 634 -11.44 -27.01 -3.57
N ASP A 635 -10.59 -27.96 -3.96
CA ASP A 635 -10.61 -28.58 -5.29
C ASP A 635 -11.72 -29.63 -5.33
N LEU A 636 -12.93 -29.20 -5.75
CA LEU A 636 -14.15 -30.01 -5.77
C LEU A 636 -14.04 -31.17 -6.76
N ALA A 637 -13.47 -30.91 -7.95
CA ALA A 637 -13.24 -31.87 -9.02
C ALA A 637 -12.01 -31.42 -9.84
N PRO A 638 -11.47 -32.24 -10.77
CA PRO A 638 -10.25 -31.89 -11.53
C PRO A 638 -10.28 -30.53 -12.24
N ARG A 639 -11.48 -30.04 -12.60
CA ARG A 639 -11.68 -28.76 -13.28
C ARG A 639 -12.39 -27.71 -12.42
N TRP A 640 -12.89 -28.07 -11.24
CA TRP A 640 -13.69 -27.19 -10.39
C TRP A 640 -13.01 -26.91 -9.06
N GLN A 641 -12.83 -25.66 -8.76
CA GLN A 641 -12.36 -25.15 -7.48
C GLN A 641 -13.41 -24.20 -6.89
N VAL A 642 -13.68 -24.32 -5.62
CA VAL A 642 -14.57 -23.40 -4.88
C VAL A 642 -13.84 -22.82 -3.70
N GLY A 643 -14.21 -21.62 -3.29
CA GLY A 643 -13.65 -21.01 -2.10
C GLY A 643 -14.64 -20.11 -1.41
N VAL A 644 -14.40 -19.92 -0.12
CA VAL A 644 -15.10 -18.95 0.72
C VAL A 644 -14.08 -18.17 1.52
N ASP A 645 -14.40 -16.91 1.79
CA ASP A 645 -13.58 -16.04 2.63
C ASP A 645 -14.44 -15.29 3.64
N SER A 646 -13.80 -14.92 4.75
CA SER A 646 -14.40 -14.07 5.77
C SER A 646 -13.37 -13.08 6.28
N ARG A 647 -13.80 -11.83 6.49
CA ARG A 647 -13.01 -10.76 7.09
C ARG A 647 -13.78 -10.11 8.23
N TYR A 648 -13.20 -10.12 9.41
CA TYR A 648 -13.69 -9.39 10.58
C TYR A 648 -12.79 -8.20 10.87
N VAL A 649 -13.38 -7.04 11.15
CA VAL A 649 -12.72 -5.83 11.64
C VAL A 649 -13.51 -5.32 12.83
N ALA A 650 -12.84 -5.15 13.96
CA ALA A 650 -13.43 -4.62 15.18
C ALA A 650 -13.84 -3.15 15.01
N SER A 651 -14.69 -2.67 15.90
CA SER A 651 -15.12 -1.27 15.93
C SER A 651 -13.95 -0.32 16.14
N VAL A 652 -14.05 0.90 15.58
CA VAL A 652 -13.02 1.94 15.69
C VAL A 652 -13.62 3.22 16.27
N TYR A 653 -12.82 3.99 16.99
CA TYR A 653 -13.18 5.33 17.41
C TYR A 653 -12.97 6.34 16.29
N ALA A 654 -13.95 7.22 16.10
CA ALA A 654 -13.90 8.31 15.12
C ALA A 654 -13.33 9.61 15.71
N ASP A 655 -13.18 9.70 17.04
CA ASP A 655 -12.69 10.87 17.77
C ASP A 655 -11.64 10.48 18.82
N ALA A 656 -10.73 11.40 19.14
CA ALA A 656 -9.69 11.18 20.14
C ALA A 656 -10.25 11.11 21.58
N ALA A 657 -11.48 11.55 21.81
CA ALA A 657 -12.18 11.45 23.08
C ALA A 657 -12.73 10.04 23.36
N ASN A 658 -12.73 9.16 22.36
CA ASN A 658 -13.31 7.82 22.39
C ASN A 658 -14.81 7.80 22.73
N GLN A 659 -15.54 8.81 22.27
CA GLN A 659 -16.99 8.94 22.47
C GLN A 659 -17.81 8.49 21.27
N LEU A 660 -17.25 8.60 20.06
CA LEU A 660 -17.90 8.27 18.81
C LEU A 660 -17.28 7.01 18.23
N LYS A 661 -18.07 5.99 17.95
CA LYS A 661 -17.59 4.67 17.56
C LYS A 661 -18.27 4.19 16.28
N ALA A 662 -17.49 3.83 15.27
CA ALA A 662 -17.99 3.11 14.11
C ALA A 662 -18.08 1.61 14.45
N PRO A 663 -19.19 0.90 14.11
CA PRO A 663 -19.40 -0.49 14.46
C PRO A 663 -18.36 -1.44 13.87
N ALA A 664 -18.16 -2.58 14.54
CA ALA A 664 -17.46 -3.73 13.95
C ALA A 664 -18.28 -4.33 12.80
N TYR A 665 -17.58 -5.00 11.88
CA TYR A 665 -18.24 -5.66 10.76
C TYR A 665 -17.59 -6.99 10.38
N THR A 666 -18.37 -7.86 9.72
CA THR A 666 -17.88 -9.10 9.15
C THR A 666 -18.35 -9.21 7.70
N LEU A 667 -17.40 -9.36 6.79
CA LEU A 667 -17.67 -9.57 5.37
C LEU A 667 -17.47 -11.04 5.01
N PHE A 668 -18.29 -11.54 4.12
CA PHE A 668 -18.20 -12.88 3.56
C PHE A 668 -18.09 -12.80 2.04
N GLY A 669 -17.18 -13.59 1.48
CA GLY A 669 -17.01 -13.77 0.05
C GLY A 669 -17.04 -15.24 -0.34
N ALA A 670 -17.29 -15.49 -1.63
CA ALA A 670 -17.19 -16.83 -2.19
C ALA A 670 -16.79 -16.77 -3.67
N PHE A 671 -16.18 -17.84 -4.17
CA PHE A 671 -15.91 -18.00 -5.59
C PHE A 671 -16.09 -19.44 -6.06
N VAL A 672 -16.36 -19.55 -7.36
CA VAL A 672 -16.33 -20.80 -8.10
C VAL A 672 -15.46 -20.58 -9.33
N SER A 673 -14.45 -21.42 -9.50
CA SER A 673 -13.53 -21.40 -10.64
C SER A 673 -13.68 -22.69 -11.44
N TYR A 674 -13.75 -22.53 -12.77
CA TYR A 674 -13.75 -23.64 -13.73
C TYR A 674 -12.51 -23.54 -14.62
N ARG A 675 -11.71 -24.60 -14.63
CA ARG A 675 -10.57 -24.73 -15.55
C ARG A 675 -11.07 -25.17 -16.92
N VAL A 676 -11.08 -24.23 -17.86
CA VAL A 676 -11.54 -24.43 -19.24
C VAL A 676 -10.60 -25.41 -19.95
N ASP A 677 -9.29 -25.16 -19.83
CA ASP A 677 -8.21 -26.00 -20.33
C ASP A 677 -7.01 -25.95 -19.35
N ALA A 678 -5.79 -26.33 -19.77
CA ALA A 678 -4.59 -26.34 -18.93
C ALA A 678 -4.22 -24.91 -18.47
N ASP A 679 -4.45 -23.93 -19.31
CA ASP A 679 -3.91 -22.58 -19.22
C ASP A 679 -4.98 -21.52 -18.93
N SER A 680 -6.26 -21.89 -19.03
CA SER A 680 -7.40 -20.96 -18.95
C SER A 680 -8.34 -21.30 -17.80
N ARG A 681 -8.72 -20.28 -17.04
CA ARG A 681 -9.64 -20.38 -15.89
C ARG A 681 -10.73 -19.33 -15.97
N LEU A 682 -11.97 -19.74 -15.80
CA LEU A 682 -13.15 -18.88 -15.63
C LEU A 682 -13.54 -18.87 -14.15
N THR A 683 -13.63 -17.70 -13.55
CA THR A 683 -13.95 -17.54 -12.11
C THR A 683 -15.17 -16.63 -11.96
N LEU A 684 -16.20 -17.10 -11.27
CA LEU A 684 -17.29 -16.30 -10.74
C LEU A 684 -17.03 -16.04 -9.27
N ARG A 685 -17.03 -14.78 -8.86
CA ARG A 685 -16.79 -14.34 -7.47
C ARG A 685 -17.93 -13.48 -6.97
N ALA A 686 -18.29 -13.65 -5.70
CA ALA A 686 -19.20 -12.78 -4.98
C ALA A 686 -18.47 -12.20 -3.75
N ARG A 687 -18.63 -10.90 -3.51
CA ARG A 687 -18.06 -10.16 -2.37
C ARG A 687 -19.18 -9.59 -1.53
N ASN A 688 -18.94 -9.45 -0.23
CA ASN A 688 -19.92 -8.94 0.72
C ASN A 688 -21.30 -9.61 0.53
N LEU A 689 -21.34 -10.95 0.62
CA LEU A 689 -22.52 -11.78 0.33
C LEU A 689 -23.75 -11.41 1.17
N THR A 690 -23.53 -10.94 2.39
CA THR A 690 -24.58 -10.53 3.34
C THR A 690 -25.09 -9.13 3.09
N ASP A 691 -24.49 -8.37 2.17
CA ASP A 691 -24.78 -6.96 1.90
C ASP A 691 -24.62 -6.07 3.14
N GLU A 692 -23.60 -6.38 3.96
CA GLU A 692 -23.28 -5.64 5.16
C GLU A 692 -22.95 -4.18 4.84
N VAL A 693 -23.57 -3.24 5.57
CA VAL A 693 -23.26 -1.81 5.50
C VAL A 693 -22.18 -1.50 6.54
N TYR A 694 -20.99 -1.23 6.09
CA TYR A 694 -19.83 -1.06 6.96
C TYR A 694 -19.02 0.21 6.62
N ALA A 695 -18.36 0.75 7.63
CA ALA A 695 -17.45 1.87 7.48
C ALA A 695 -16.01 1.37 7.31
N SER A 696 -15.38 1.70 6.19
CA SER A 696 -13.95 1.47 5.97
C SER A 696 -13.07 2.53 6.67
N TRP A 697 -13.65 3.72 6.94
CA TRP A 697 -13.05 4.83 7.67
C TRP A 697 -14.13 5.65 8.34
N ALA A 698 -13.82 6.29 9.47
CA ALA A 698 -14.78 7.08 10.24
C ALA A 698 -14.22 8.45 10.64
N SER A 699 -15.06 9.47 10.57
CA SER A 699 -14.89 10.75 11.20
C SER A 699 -16.11 11.06 12.06
N SER A 700 -16.09 12.15 12.84
CA SER A 700 -17.21 12.55 13.69
C SER A 700 -18.50 12.83 12.92
N ASP A 701 -18.39 13.30 11.69
CA ASP A 701 -19.52 13.74 10.87
C ASP A 701 -19.87 12.78 9.74
N MET A 702 -18.94 11.94 9.31
CA MET A 702 -19.11 11.07 8.14
C MET A 702 -18.53 9.67 8.36
N LEU A 703 -19.18 8.67 7.76
CA LEU A 703 -18.63 7.34 7.56
C LEU A 703 -18.32 7.13 6.08
N PHE A 704 -17.12 6.64 5.78
CA PHE A 704 -16.76 6.19 4.45
C PHE A 704 -17.18 4.74 4.31
N LEU A 705 -18.31 4.52 3.63
CA LEU A 705 -18.88 3.19 3.48
C LEU A 705 -18.05 2.36 2.51
N GLY A 706 -17.94 1.08 2.79
CA GLY A 706 -17.36 0.11 1.87
C GLY A 706 -18.38 -0.35 0.82
N ALA A 707 -17.86 -1.06 -0.20
CA ALA A 707 -18.69 -1.55 -1.30
C ALA A 707 -19.79 -2.52 -0.84
N PRO A 708 -21.02 -2.41 -1.36
CA PRO A 708 -22.10 -3.34 -1.10
C PRO A 708 -21.83 -4.69 -1.76
N ARG A 709 -22.76 -5.64 -1.66
CA ARG A 709 -22.65 -6.93 -2.33
C ARG A 709 -22.42 -6.75 -3.83
N SER A 710 -21.41 -7.45 -4.34
CA SER A 710 -21.01 -7.38 -5.73
C SER A 710 -20.64 -8.74 -6.30
N PHE A 711 -20.74 -8.88 -7.60
CA PHE A 711 -20.41 -10.08 -8.35
C PHE A 711 -19.46 -9.73 -9.48
N GLU A 712 -18.55 -10.63 -9.80
CA GLU A 712 -17.64 -10.51 -10.93
C GLU A 712 -17.44 -11.85 -11.64
N LEU A 713 -17.26 -11.80 -12.95
CA LEU A 713 -16.85 -12.92 -13.79
C LEU A 713 -15.52 -12.57 -14.44
N ALA A 714 -14.51 -13.41 -14.25
CA ALA A 714 -13.17 -13.21 -14.80
C ALA A 714 -12.74 -14.44 -15.60
N LEU A 715 -12.26 -14.20 -16.81
CA LEU A 715 -11.51 -15.18 -17.61
C LEU A 715 -10.03 -14.79 -17.57
N GLN A 716 -9.18 -15.70 -17.13
CA GLN A 716 -7.74 -15.54 -17.13
C GLN A 716 -7.09 -16.70 -17.88
N SER A 717 -6.13 -16.39 -18.74
CA SER A 717 -5.36 -17.38 -19.50
C SER A 717 -3.87 -17.05 -19.44
N ARG A 718 -3.05 -18.11 -19.49
CA ARG A 718 -1.59 -18.02 -19.67
C ARG A 718 -1.18 -19.03 -20.74
N PHE A 719 -0.47 -18.59 -21.77
CA PHE A 719 -0.13 -19.39 -22.95
C PHE A 719 1.24 -19.02 -23.51
#